data_9209c562121fc85cb8b8601b3d954a24
#
_entry.id   9209c562121fc85cb8b8601b3d954a24
#
_cell.length_a   1.000
_cell.length_b   1.000
_cell.length_c   1.000
_cell.angle_alpha   90.00
_cell.angle_beta   90.00
_cell.angle_gamma   90.00
#
_symmetry.space_group_name_H-M   'P 1'
#
loop_
_entity.id
_entity.type
_entity.pdbx_description
1 polymer ?
#
loop_
_entity_poly.entity_id
_entity_poly.type
_entity_poly.pdbx_seq_one_letter_code
_entity_poly.pdbx_strand_id
1 'polypeptide(L)'
;MRLLTMVATISLCAAMATAQERPATFPGTEPLTVDKPLDVIMVEGIDRFCLKEIEQARERRESLWKRDFSSAEAYNNSIAPYREKLKTILGVVDQRLPAIGFEYTERQHQIKNKYYSVHPVRWAVLPGINAEGLILEPVGPAHAVVIAIPDSRWSPAKFCGAIHVDLKVVSDQPHLLASNGIRVVIPTLINRDDDFAGNPEIAMTNQTNREWVYRSAFEVGRHVLGYEVQKVLAAVDLLQKTNEDTKIKLPIGVAGIGDGGQAAMYSAALDTRIDAAMVSGYFRPREEVWQEPIDRNVWNLLTEFGDAEIAGMIAPRPLVLEACAIPETDGPLPIREGRRGGAAPGTIKTADLAAVRAEFKRLRPIYEQLGAGDKVQLINNRADGQGIPGSGLATEAFAKNLGVTRFAEHVRPAAEAPHYTIDVAAVQKRQVAEAVEFTQKLLRNSYKTRDKLFAHADRSSLDKYVATSEQLRTHVYQELIGKLPDPTMPPNPRTRKVLEEKEFTGYEVVLDTYPDVIAAGILLWPSDIKPGEKRPVVVCQHGLEGVPMDTITGPGTPGYGPYKSFSAELAKRGFIVYAPQNPYRGKDAFRTLQRKSNPLGRSLFTYIVPQHLVTLRWLASLPNVDKDRLAFYGLSYGGKTAVRVPPLLPSKESEPGYCLSICSADYNEWVTKNASTDYPFSYVFTNEYEIFEWNMAHVANYAELSMLMTPRPFMVERGHDDGVGLDEWVAFEYAKVRRHYNKLGIGDRTEIEFFNGPHTINGQGTYDFLHRHLKWPKKS
;
A
#
# COMPACT_ATOMS: atom_id res chain seq x y z
N MET A 1 -76.28 0.18 -69.07
CA MET A 1 -75.74 1.44 -68.53
C MET A 1 -75.77 1.39 -67.02
N ARG A 2 -74.62 1.51 -66.42
CA ARG A 2 -74.26 1.60 -64.99
C ARG A 2 -74.71 0.48 -64.03
N LEU A 3 -73.78 -0.48 -63.84
CA LEU A 3 -73.67 -1.38 -62.68
C LEU A 3 -73.35 -0.57 -61.41
N LEU A 4 -74.02 -0.87 -60.32
CA LEU A 4 -73.54 -0.51 -58.94
C LEU A 4 -73.23 -1.83 -58.26
N THR A 5 -71.92 -1.99 -57.94
CA THR A 5 -71.41 -3.12 -57.17
C THR A 5 -71.29 -2.66 -55.73
N MET A 6 -71.94 -3.32 -54.80
CA MET A 6 -71.87 -3.09 -53.34
C MET A 6 -70.77 -3.93 -52.81
N VAL A 7 -69.73 -3.27 -52.28
CA VAL A 7 -68.59 -3.91 -51.56
C VAL A 7 -68.86 -3.87 -50.08
N ALA A 8 -69.00 -5.03 -49.47
CA ALA A 8 -69.09 -5.21 -48.03
C ALA A 8 -67.70 -5.20 -47.43
N THR A 9 -67.39 -4.20 -46.61
CA THR A 9 -66.12 -4.10 -45.86
C THR A 9 -66.26 -4.84 -44.53
N ILE A 10 -65.58 -5.99 -44.40
CA ILE A 10 -65.41 -6.71 -43.13
C ILE A 10 -64.26 -6.01 -42.38
N SER A 11 -64.54 -5.28 -41.29
CA SER A 11 -63.52 -4.74 -40.37
C SER A 11 -62.98 -5.86 -39.49
N LEU A 12 -61.78 -6.32 -39.75
CA LEU A 12 -61.01 -7.18 -38.86
C LEU A 12 -60.31 -6.27 -37.81
N CYS A 13 -60.86 -6.16 -36.62
CA CYS A 13 -60.16 -5.59 -35.47
C CYS A 13 -59.06 -6.58 -35.03
N ALA A 14 -57.84 -6.43 -35.57
CA ALA A 14 -56.64 -7.02 -34.98
C ALA A 14 -56.29 -6.19 -33.71
N ALA A 15 -56.56 -6.74 -32.56
CA ALA A 15 -55.95 -6.21 -31.30
C ALA A 15 -54.44 -6.39 -31.36
N MET A 16 -53.74 -5.37 -31.84
CA MET A 16 -52.29 -5.26 -31.61
C MET A 16 -52.12 -5.05 -30.10
N ALA A 17 -51.67 -6.07 -29.39
CA ALA A 17 -51.07 -5.90 -28.07
C ALA A 17 -49.87 -4.98 -28.24
N THR A 18 -50.00 -3.71 -27.98
CA THR A 18 -48.86 -2.78 -27.89
C THR A 18 -48.00 -3.30 -26.77
N ALA A 19 -46.82 -3.81 -27.12
CA ALA A 19 -45.76 -4.04 -26.14
C ALA A 19 -45.56 -2.72 -25.40
N GLN A 20 -45.89 -2.70 -24.13
CA GLN A 20 -45.76 -1.52 -23.30
C GLN A 20 -44.28 -1.18 -23.24
N GLU A 21 -43.86 -0.09 -23.87
CA GLU A 21 -42.45 0.37 -23.90
C GLU A 21 -42.02 0.58 -22.46
N ARG A 22 -40.92 -0.12 -22.06
CA ARG A 22 -40.41 -0.02 -20.68
C ARG A 22 -39.86 1.37 -20.45
N PRO A 23 -40.03 1.95 -19.24
CA PRO A 23 -39.63 3.32 -18.95
C PRO A 23 -38.14 3.54 -19.17
N ALA A 24 -37.77 4.73 -19.63
CA ALA A 24 -36.39 5.14 -19.87
C ALA A 24 -35.55 5.23 -18.57
N THR A 25 -36.23 5.40 -17.42
CA THR A 25 -35.64 5.40 -16.09
C THR A 25 -36.27 4.29 -15.24
N PHE A 26 -35.54 3.76 -14.27
CA PHE A 26 -36.09 2.82 -13.29
C PHE A 26 -37.08 3.54 -12.37
N PRO A 27 -38.20 2.95 -12.02
CA PRO A 27 -39.22 3.61 -11.18
C PRO A 27 -38.67 4.10 -9.83
N GLY A 28 -38.99 5.33 -9.47
CA GLY A 28 -38.53 5.95 -8.22
C GLY A 28 -37.09 6.50 -8.26
N THR A 29 -36.53 6.67 -9.45
CA THR A 29 -35.21 7.26 -9.64
C THR A 29 -35.23 8.47 -10.58
N GLU A 30 -34.26 9.33 -10.49
CA GLU A 30 -34.06 10.45 -11.41
C GLU A 30 -33.36 10.01 -12.71
N PRO A 31 -33.50 10.77 -13.81
CA PRO A 31 -32.76 10.47 -15.04
C PRO A 31 -31.23 10.59 -14.87
N LEU A 32 -30.50 9.62 -15.34
CA LEU A 32 -29.03 9.70 -15.46
C LEU A 32 -28.67 10.40 -16.77
N THR A 33 -28.22 11.65 -16.67
CA THR A 33 -27.93 12.54 -17.83
C THR A 33 -26.45 12.65 -18.14
N VAL A 34 -25.58 11.97 -17.39
CA VAL A 34 -24.13 12.05 -17.58
C VAL A 34 -23.71 11.20 -18.79
N ASP A 35 -22.96 11.78 -19.73
CA ASP A 35 -22.48 11.10 -20.94
C ASP A 35 -21.08 10.49 -20.77
N LYS A 36 -20.29 10.98 -19.80
CA LYS A 36 -18.95 10.45 -19.52
C LYS A 36 -19.04 9.01 -18.99
N PRO A 37 -18.14 8.08 -19.38
CA PRO A 37 -18.13 6.71 -18.86
C PRO A 37 -18.07 6.65 -17.33
N LEU A 38 -18.90 5.81 -16.72
CA LEU A 38 -19.05 5.75 -15.25
C LEU A 38 -17.79 5.28 -14.53
N ASP A 39 -17.00 4.40 -15.14
CA ASP A 39 -15.69 3.97 -14.65
C ASP A 39 -14.71 5.14 -14.53
N VAL A 40 -14.69 6.03 -15.53
CA VAL A 40 -13.84 7.24 -15.52
C VAL A 40 -14.29 8.22 -14.44
N ILE A 41 -15.61 8.49 -14.33
CA ILE A 41 -16.16 9.36 -13.29
C ILE A 41 -15.83 8.83 -11.89
N MET A 42 -15.94 7.53 -11.69
CA MET A 42 -15.64 6.87 -10.41
C MET A 42 -14.17 7.04 -10.02
N VAL A 43 -13.24 6.75 -10.93
CA VAL A 43 -11.80 6.88 -10.66
C VAL A 43 -11.42 8.33 -10.39
N GLU A 44 -11.87 9.28 -11.21
CA GLU A 44 -11.61 10.70 -11.00
C GLU A 44 -12.26 11.26 -9.72
N GLY A 45 -13.44 10.74 -9.37
CA GLY A 45 -14.13 11.12 -8.14
C GLY A 45 -13.38 10.68 -6.90
N ILE A 46 -12.94 9.42 -6.87
CA ILE A 46 -12.09 8.89 -5.79
C ILE A 46 -10.76 9.65 -5.72
N ASP A 47 -10.19 10.00 -6.87
CA ASP A 47 -8.95 10.78 -6.94
C ASP A 47 -9.10 12.15 -6.25
N ARG A 48 -10.14 12.91 -6.60
CA ARG A 48 -10.45 14.19 -5.93
C ARG A 48 -10.68 14.02 -4.43
N PHE A 49 -11.40 12.98 -4.04
CA PHE A 49 -11.64 12.67 -2.63
C PHE A 49 -10.33 12.40 -1.89
N CYS A 50 -9.45 11.55 -2.44
CA CYS A 50 -8.14 11.27 -1.86
C CYS A 50 -7.30 12.55 -1.65
N LEU A 51 -7.22 13.41 -2.66
CA LEU A 51 -6.44 14.64 -2.58
C LEU A 51 -6.97 15.60 -1.51
N LYS A 52 -8.29 15.74 -1.40
CA LYS A 52 -8.92 16.52 -0.32
C LYS A 52 -8.61 15.94 1.07
N GLU A 53 -8.69 14.62 1.21
CA GLU A 53 -8.39 13.94 2.47
C GLU A 53 -6.91 14.08 2.88
N ILE A 54 -5.97 14.05 1.91
CA ILE A 54 -4.55 14.31 2.16
C ILE A 54 -4.33 15.74 2.66
N GLU A 55 -4.96 16.73 2.01
CA GLU A 55 -4.89 18.13 2.42
C GLU A 55 -5.45 18.33 3.84
N GLN A 56 -6.64 17.80 4.11
CA GLN A 56 -7.28 17.89 5.41
C GLN A 56 -6.52 17.14 6.51
N ALA A 57 -5.79 16.07 6.17
CA ALA A 57 -4.98 15.33 7.13
C ALA A 57 -3.90 16.22 7.76
N ARG A 58 -3.35 17.18 7.00
CA ARG A 58 -2.38 18.16 7.50
C ARG A 58 -2.95 19.03 8.62
N GLU A 59 -4.18 19.49 8.47
CA GLU A 59 -4.86 20.31 9.48
C GLU A 59 -5.25 19.48 10.70
N ARG A 60 -5.74 18.26 10.48
CA ARG A 60 -6.11 17.34 11.57
C ARG A 60 -4.92 16.93 12.44
N ARG A 61 -3.71 16.79 11.86
CA ARG A 61 -2.51 16.37 12.59
C ARG A 61 -2.22 17.24 13.82
N GLU A 62 -2.37 18.55 13.71
CA GLU A 62 -2.12 19.47 14.83
C GLU A 62 -2.97 19.15 16.07
N SER A 63 -4.22 18.75 15.87
CA SER A 63 -5.15 18.38 16.93
C SER A 63 -4.88 17.00 17.55
N LEU A 64 -4.19 16.11 16.83
CA LEU A 64 -3.90 14.75 17.29
C LEU A 64 -2.75 14.70 18.29
N TRP A 65 -1.78 15.63 18.17
CA TRP A 65 -0.59 15.62 19.02
C TRP A 65 -0.84 16.25 20.39
N LYS A 66 -0.69 15.43 21.44
CA LYS A 66 -0.79 15.88 22.85
C LYS A 66 0.62 16.05 23.42
N ARG A 67 1.24 17.21 23.15
CA ARG A 67 2.59 17.54 23.57
C ARG A 67 2.59 18.25 24.92
N ASP A 68 3.44 17.83 25.86
CA ASP A 68 3.68 18.51 27.12
C ASP A 68 5.02 19.25 27.04
N PHE A 69 4.97 20.57 26.99
CA PHE A 69 6.13 21.45 26.88
C PHE A 69 6.67 21.95 28.23
N SER A 70 6.19 21.41 29.35
CA SER A 70 6.61 21.85 30.69
C SER A 70 8.09 21.55 31.00
N SER A 71 8.66 20.52 30.41
CA SER A 71 10.08 20.20 30.45
C SER A 71 10.49 19.32 29.27
N ALA A 72 11.79 19.16 29.01
CA ALA A 72 12.31 18.24 27.98
C ALA A 72 11.92 16.78 28.29
N GLU A 73 11.89 16.38 29.54
CA GLU A 73 11.47 15.05 29.98
C GLU A 73 9.98 14.84 29.77
N ALA A 74 9.14 15.79 30.22
CA ALA A 74 7.69 15.75 30.00
C ALA A 74 7.35 15.70 28.52
N TYR A 75 8.02 16.49 27.68
CA TYR A 75 7.88 16.44 26.24
C TYR A 75 8.21 15.06 25.68
N ASN A 76 9.38 14.50 26.01
CA ASN A 76 9.78 13.18 25.52
C ASN A 76 8.82 12.07 25.95
N ASN A 77 8.28 12.13 27.16
CA ASN A 77 7.28 11.17 27.66
C ASN A 77 5.95 11.32 26.91
N SER A 78 5.51 12.55 26.65
CA SER A 78 4.24 12.82 25.95
C SER A 78 4.26 12.35 24.49
N ILE A 79 5.43 12.35 23.83
CA ILE A 79 5.58 11.92 22.43
C ILE A 79 6.05 10.46 22.27
N ALA A 80 6.35 9.74 23.34
CA ALA A 80 6.76 8.34 23.28
C ALA A 80 5.77 7.43 22.53
N PRO A 81 4.43 7.55 22.71
CA PRO A 81 3.47 6.76 21.94
C PRO A 81 3.56 6.99 20.42
N TYR A 82 3.87 8.22 19.98
CA TYR A 82 4.02 8.53 18.55
C TYR A 82 5.32 7.93 17.98
N ARG A 83 6.41 7.84 18.80
CA ARG A 83 7.61 7.10 18.38
C ARG A 83 7.32 5.63 18.12
N GLU A 84 6.55 4.98 19.00
CA GLU A 84 6.17 3.56 18.82
C GLU A 84 5.27 3.37 17.59
N LYS A 85 4.34 4.29 17.34
CA LYS A 85 3.54 4.27 16.10
C LYS A 85 4.42 4.43 14.86
N LEU A 86 5.36 5.38 14.87
CA LEU A 86 6.28 5.58 13.75
C LEU A 86 7.14 4.34 13.51
N LYS A 87 7.67 3.68 14.56
CA LYS A 87 8.37 2.40 14.44
C LYS A 87 7.50 1.36 13.75
N THR A 88 6.24 1.24 14.15
CA THR A 88 5.29 0.25 13.61
C THR A 88 5.05 0.46 12.11
N ILE A 89 4.73 1.69 11.68
CA ILE A 89 4.45 1.97 10.27
C ILE A 89 5.69 1.93 9.37
N LEU A 90 6.87 2.08 9.94
CA LEU A 90 8.15 1.87 9.25
C LEU A 90 8.60 0.41 9.25
N GLY A 91 7.94 -0.46 10.02
CA GLY A 91 8.38 -1.84 10.20
C GLY A 91 9.67 -1.97 11.02
N VAL A 92 10.00 -1.00 11.89
CA VAL A 92 11.13 -1.02 12.83
C VAL A 92 10.69 -1.77 14.10
N VAL A 93 10.30 -3.02 13.96
CA VAL A 93 9.68 -3.83 15.03
C VAL A 93 10.44 -5.12 15.33
N ASP A 94 11.43 -5.46 14.50
CA ASP A 94 12.27 -6.63 14.73
C ASP A 94 13.38 -6.33 15.73
N GLN A 95 13.68 -7.31 16.58
CA GLN A 95 14.73 -7.15 17.57
C GLN A 95 16.09 -7.19 16.90
N ARG A 96 16.88 -6.13 17.05
CA ARG A 96 18.26 -6.08 16.59
C ARG A 96 19.15 -7.09 17.33
N LEU A 97 20.18 -7.55 16.64
CA LEU A 97 21.19 -8.42 17.23
C LEU A 97 22.02 -7.65 18.28
N PRO A 98 22.58 -8.35 19.29
CA PRO A 98 23.47 -7.72 20.25
C PRO A 98 24.65 -7.01 19.59
N ALA A 99 24.99 -5.84 20.11
CA ALA A 99 26.14 -5.05 19.65
C ALA A 99 27.46 -5.74 20.05
N ILE A 100 28.21 -6.25 19.06
CA ILE A 100 29.50 -6.93 19.29
C ILE A 100 30.66 -6.00 18.92
N GLY A 101 30.62 -5.36 17.78
CA GLY A 101 31.63 -4.45 17.26
C GLY A 101 31.51 -4.28 15.74
N PHE A 102 32.23 -3.31 15.19
CA PHE A 102 32.44 -3.20 13.75
C PHE A 102 33.47 -4.24 13.32
N GLU A 103 33.14 -5.07 12.34
CA GLU A 103 34.05 -5.97 11.66
C GLU A 103 34.77 -5.21 10.55
N TYR A 104 36.10 -5.07 10.65
CA TYR A 104 36.93 -4.54 9.58
C TYR A 104 37.14 -5.66 8.57
N THR A 105 36.51 -5.52 7.40
CA THR A 105 36.53 -6.61 6.37
C THR A 105 37.84 -6.74 5.64
N GLU A 106 38.70 -5.73 5.74
CA GLU A 106 40.10 -5.75 5.21
C GLU A 106 41.10 -5.20 6.24
N ARG A 107 42.26 -5.83 6.29
CA ARG A 107 43.34 -5.43 7.20
C ARG A 107 44.01 -4.12 6.81
N GLN A 108 44.05 -3.80 5.51
CA GLN A 108 44.67 -2.58 5.01
C GLN A 108 43.65 -1.48 4.85
N HIS A 109 44.03 -0.22 5.16
CA HIS A 109 43.23 0.93 4.84
C HIS A 109 43.08 1.12 3.34
N GLN A 110 41.93 1.51 2.86
CA GLN A 110 41.65 1.78 1.45
C GLN A 110 42.23 3.10 0.99
N ILE A 111 42.26 4.09 1.89
CA ILE A 111 42.84 5.41 1.69
C ILE A 111 43.47 5.83 3.01
N LYS A 112 44.63 6.50 2.94
CA LYS A 112 45.23 7.20 4.06
C LYS A 112 45.72 8.57 3.59
N ASN A 113 45.44 9.59 4.36
CA ASN A 113 45.95 10.93 4.17
C ASN A 113 46.38 11.54 5.52
N LYS A 114 46.80 12.79 5.52
CA LYS A 114 47.29 13.46 6.74
C LYS A 114 46.23 13.69 7.81
N TYR A 115 44.94 13.53 7.48
CA TYR A 115 43.82 13.78 8.38
C TYR A 115 43.13 12.52 8.89
N TYR A 116 42.98 11.50 8.05
CA TYR A 116 42.25 10.27 8.38
C TYR A 116 42.65 9.07 7.51
N SER A 117 42.25 7.89 7.95
CA SER A 117 42.27 6.66 7.15
C SER A 117 40.86 6.13 6.91
N VAL A 118 40.65 5.44 5.77
CA VAL A 118 39.33 4.88 5.37
C VAL A 118 39.40 3.36 5.39
N HIS A 119 38.47 2.71 6.06
CA HIS A 119 38.42 1.26 6.21
C HIS A 119 37.02 0.73 5.87
N PRO A 120 36.92 -0.40 5.16
CA PRO A 120 35.65 -1.07 4.95
C PRO A 120 35.23 -1.81 6.23
N VAL A 121 33.96 -1.67 6.58
CA VAL A 121 33.38 -2.27 7.79
C VAL A 121 32.05 -2.92 7.51
N ARG A 122 31.74 -3.92 8.35
CA ARG A 122 30.46 -4.62 8.39
C ARG A 122 29.97 -4.68 9.85
N TRP A 123 28.66 -4.70 10.05
CA TRP A 123 28.05 -4.92 11.37
C TRP A 123 26.72 -5.64 11.28
N ALA A 124 26.43 -6.45 12.28
CA ALA A 124 25.18 -7.20 12.37
C ALA A 124 24.01 -6.27 12.72
N VAL A 125 22.86 -6.48 12.10
CA VAL A 125 21.63 -5.69 12.33
C VAL A 125 20.50 -6.60 12.80
N LEU A 126 20.02 -7.50 11.95
CA LEU A 126 18.96 -8.47 12.25
C LEU A 126 19.43 -9.87 11.88
N PRO A 127 18.76 -10.94 12.32
CA PRO A 127 19.16 -12.30 11.94
C PRO A 127 19.18 -12.50 10.42
N GLY A 128 20.37 -12.43 9.81
CA GLY A 128 20.57 -12.55 8.36
C GLY A 128 20.64 -11.21 7.61
N ILE A 129 20.46 -10.08 8.28
CA ILE A 129 20.71 -8.75 7.71
C ILE A 129 21.94 -8.14 8.38
N ASN A 130 22.90 -7.73 7.56
CA ASN A 130 24.06 -6.96 7.97
C ASN A 130 24.06 -5.60 7.28
N ALA A 131 24.66 -4.62 7.91
CA ALA A 131 25.06 -3.40 7.26
C ALA A 131 26.52 -3.46 6.84
N GLU A 132 26.82 -2.89 5.70
CA GLU A 132 28.18 -2.75 5.18
C GLU A 132 28.44 -1.29 4.82
N GLY A 133 29.67 -0.86 4.91
CA GLY A 133 30.02 0.52 4.57
C GLY A 133 31.48 0.85 4.84
N LEU A 134 31.73 2.11 5.10
CA LEU A 134 33.07 2.63 5.38
C LEU A 134 33.12 3.28 6.76
N ILE A 135 34.28 3.25 7.37
CA ILE A 135 34.61 4.08 8.53
C ILE A 135 35.81 4.96 8.20
N LEU A 136 35.71 6.26 8.49
CA LEU A 136 36.82 7.21 8.41
C LEU A 136 37.32 7.43 9.83
N GLU A 137 38.54 6.96 10.10
CA GLU A 137 39.24 7.12 11.38
C GLU A 137 40.13 8.36 11.34
N PRO A 138 39.85 9.40 12.16
CA PRO A 138 40.69 10.60 12.19
C PRO A 138 42.07 10.29 12.77
N VAL A 139 43.06 11.09 12.40
CA VAL A 139 44.37 11.04 13.01
C VAL A 139 44.28 11.64 14.41
N GLY A 140 44.56 10.81 15.44
CA GLY A 140 44.41 11.18 16.84
C GLY A 140 43.05 10.81 17.46
N PRO A 141 42.83 11.19 18.73
CA PRO A 141 41.55 10.89 19.40
C PRO A 141 40.36 11.56 18.71
N ALA A 142 39.26 10.80 18.52
CA ALA A 142 38.04 11.36 18.03
C ALA A 142 37.35 12.23 19.07
N HIS A 143 36.72 13.33 18.63
CA HIS A 143 35.92 14.24 19.49
C HIS A 143 34.44 13.87 19.51
N ALA A 144 33.95 13.25 18.45
CA ALA A 144 32.57 12.78 18.28
C ALA A 144 32.57 11.64 17.26
N VAL A 145 31.42 10.97 17.15
CA VAL A 145 31.16 9.99 16.07
C VAL A 145 29.92 10.42 15.29
N VAL A 146 29.99 10.36 13.96
CA VAL A 146 28.87 10.69 13.08
C VAL A 146 28.59 9.52 12.14
N ILE A 147 27.34 9.11 12.08
CA ILE A 147 26.83 8.23 11.02
C ILE A 147 26.40 9.13 9.86
N ALA A 148 27.21 9.19 8.79
CA ALA A 148 26.98 10.02 7.62
C ALA A 148 26.37 9.16 6.49
N ILE A 149 25.11 9.40 6.17
CA ILE A 149 24.29 8.55 5.32
C ILE A 149 24.18 9.19 3.93
N PRO A 150 24.74 8.56 2.87
CA PRO A 150 24.66 9.07 1.51
C PRO A 150 23.24 9.01 0.96
N ASP A 151 22.95 9.75 -0.11
CA ASP A 151 21.82 9.43 -0.97
C ASP A 151 21.97 8.01 -1.54
N SER A 152 20.85 7.32 -1.75
CA SER A 152 20.85 5.93 -2.25
C SER A 152 21.53 5.75 -3.61
N ARG A 153 21.70 6.82 -4.39
CA ARG A 153 22.43 6.83 -5.68
C ARG A 153 23.95 6.96 -5.51
N TRP A 154 24.43 7.05 -4.30
CA TRP A 154 25.86 7.18 -4.00
C TRP A 154 26.33 6.01 -3.14
N SER A 155 27.37 5.31 -3.61
CA SER A 155 28.07 4.39 -2.72
C SER A 155 28.82 5.16 -1.63
N PRO A 156 29.10 4.54 -0.48
CA PRO A 156 29.96 5.13 0.55
C PRO A 156 31.29 5.64 0.01
N ALA A 157 31.88 4.90 -0.92
CA ALA A 157 33.15 5.25 -1.57
C ALA A 157 33.04 6.52 -2.43
N LYS A 158 31.95 6.66 -3.17
CA LYS A 158 31.66 7.87 -3.95
C LYS A 158 31.42 9.06 -3.01
N PHE A 159 30.68 8.86 -1.94
CA PHE A 159 30.34 9.89 -0.97
C PHE A 159 31.58 10.42 -0.22
N CYS A 160 32.53 9.55 0.16
CA CYS A 160 33.78 9.98 0.80
C CYS A 160 34.88 10.40 -0.20
N GLY A 161 34.61 10.35 -1.51
CA GLY A 161 35.56 10.73 -2.56
C GLY A 161 36.71 9.73 -2.77
N ALA A 162 36.47 8.47 -2.42
CA ALA A 162 37.41 7.38 -2.67
C ALA A 162 37.41 6.90 -4.13
N ILE A 163 36.38 7.21 -4.89
CA ILE A 163 36.26 6.96 -6.33
C ILE A 163 36.07 8.29 -7.05
N HIS A 164 36.95 8.57 -8.03
CA HIS A 164 36.71 9.68 -8.95
C HIS A 164 35.51 9.37 -9.85
N VAL A 165 34.45 10.11 -9.69
CA VAL A 165 33.30 10.06 -10.58
C VAL A 165 33.00 11.47 -11.05
N ASP A 166 32.82 11.61 -12.34
CA ASP A 166 32.46 12.87 -13.00
C ASP A 166 30.99 13.25 -12.71
N LEU A 167 30.72 13.75 -11.50
CA LEU A 167 29.39 14.09 -11.05
C LEU A 167 29.29 15.55 -10.64
N LYS A 168 28.24 16.19 -11.14
CA LYS A 168 27.93 17.60 -10.86
C LYS A 168 27.61 17.90 -9.39
N VAL A 169 27.26 16.89 -8.58
CA VAL A 169 26.88 17.05 -7.17
C VAL A 169 27.58 15.99 -6.35
N VAL A 170 28.64 16.36 -5.67
CA VAL A 170 29.35 15.53 -4.68
C VAL A 170 29.41 16.33 -3.40
N SER A 171 29.20 15.70 -2.28
CA SER A 171 29.33 16.32 -0.97
C SER A 171 30.73 16.15 -0.42
N ASP A 172 31.28 17.18 0.21
CA ASP A 172 32.51 17.09 0.99
C ASP A 172 32.28 16.75 2.46
N GLN A 173 31.05 16.54 2.88
CA GLN A 173 30.65 16.36 4.28
C GLN A 173 31.49 15.30 5.02
N PRO A 174 31.70 14.05 4.54
CA PRO A 174 32.51 13.06 5.25
C PRO A 174 33.96 13.50 5.42
N HIS A 175 34.52 14.15 4.39
CA HIS A 175 35.87 14.70 4.46
C HIS A 175 35.98 15.80 5.50
N LEU A 176 35.05 16.77 5.49
CA LEU A 176 35.05 17.88 6.42
C LEU A 176 34.90 17.39 7.86
N LEU A 177 34.01 16.42 8.12
CA LEU A 177 33.85 15.83 9.44
C LEU A 177 35.14 15.13 9.92
N ALA A 178 35.67 14.21 9.09
CA ALA A 178 36.85 13.42 9.48
C ALA A 178 38.13 14.25 9.62
N SER A 179 38.32 15.28 8.77
CA SER A 179 39.46 16.20 8.87
C SER A 179 39.43 17.13 10.08
N ASN A 180 38.26 17.26 10.71
CA ASN A 180 38.07 17.98 11.97
C ASN A 180 37.98 17.06 13.20
N GLY A 181 38.52 15.85 13.14
CA GLY A 181 38.65 14.94 14.27
C GLY A 181 37.36 14.20 14.64
N ILE A 182 36.44 14.05 13.73
CA ILE A 182 35.20 13.28 13.94
C ILE A 182 35.36 11.91 13.25
N ARG A 183 35.10 10.83 13.99
CA ARG A 183 34.97 9.49 13.37
C ARG A 183 33.71 9.43 12.54
N VAL A 184 33.78 8.97 11.30
CA VAL A 184 32.62 8.93 10.39
C VAL A 184 32.31 7.52 9.97
N VAL A 185 31.10 7.03 10.23
CA VAL A 185 30.57 5.73 9.74
C VAL A 185 29.64 6.01 8.58
N ILE A 186 29.89 5.40 7.43
CA ILE A 186 29.10 5.61 6.21
C ILE A 186 28.44 4.30 5.79
N PRO A 187 27.15 4.08 6.10
CA PRO A 187 26.43 2.87 5.68
C PRO A 187 26.13 2.88 4.18
N THR A 188 26.00 1.67 3.59
CA THR A 188 25.45 1.48 2.25
C THR A 188 23.95 1.40 2.32
N LEU A 189 23.24 2.25 1.57
CA LEU A 189 21.81 2.13 1.29
C LEU A 189 21.57 1.24 0.06
N ILE A 190 20.41 0.60 -0.01
CA ILE A 190 19.97 -0.09 -1.23
C ILE A 190 19.75 0.97 -2.32
N ASN A 191 20.39 0.79 -3.48
CA ASN A 191 20.36 1.78 -4.56
C ASN A 191 19.07 1.72 -5.39
N ARG A 192 18.89 2.69 -6.30
CA ARG A 192 17.76 2.80 -7.23
C ARG A 192 18.05 2.21 -8.61
N ASP A 193 19.12 1.41 -8.75
CA ASP A 193 19.39 0.64 -9.96
C ASP A 193 18.48 -0.61 -9.99
N ASP A 194 18.48 -1.36 -11.08
CA ASP A 194 17.60 -2.53 -11.28
C ASP A 194 18.35 -3.87 -11.45
N ASP A 195 19.66 -3.86 -11.22
CA ASP A 195 20.60 -4.94 -11.54
C ASP A 195 20.46 -6.17 -10.62
N PHE A 196 19.98 -5.98 -9.39
CA PHE A 196 19.81 -7.07 -8.40
C PHE A 196 18.33 -7.34 -8.06
N ALA A 197 17.40 -6.64 -8.74
CA ALA A 197 15.99 -6.88 -8.61
C ALA A 197 15.55 -8.14 -9.37
N GLY A 198 14.79 -9.02 -8.71
CA GLY A 198 14.11 -10.13 -9.35
C GLY A 198 14.75 -11.50 -9.17
N ASN A 199 14.16 -12.47 -9.84
CA ASN A 199 14.62 -13.84 -9.96
C ASN A 199 15.01 -14.07 -11.43
N PRO A 200 16.26 -14.51 -11.74
CA PRO A 200 16.70 -14.68 -13.13
C PRO A 200 15.88 -15.69 -13.94
N GLU A 201 15.20 -16.62 -13.27
CA GLU A 201 14.39 -17.67 -13.90
C GLU A 201 12.95 -17.21 -14.21
N ILE A 202 12.54 -16.02 -13.73
CA ILE A 202 11.17 -15.55 -13.82
C ILE A 202 11.11 -14.20 -14.56
N ALA A 203 10.34 -14.16 -15.66
CA ALA A 203 10.10 -12.92 -16.39
C ALA A 203 9.30 -11.92 -15.53
N MET A 204 9.78 -10.69 -15.43
CA MET A 204 9.18 -9.66 -14.57
C MET A 204 9.23 -8.26 -15.18
N THR A 205 8.54 -7.32 -14.54
CA THR A 205 8.67 -5.88 -14.82
C THR A 205 10.03 -5.33 -14.41
N ASN A 206 10.44 -4.22 -15.01
CA ASN A 206 11.73 -3.59 -14.72
C ASN A 206 11.62 -2.73 -13.45
N GLN A 207 11.92 -3.33 -12.31
CA GLN A 207 11.82 -2.69 -10.99
C GLN A 207 13.21 -2.26 -10.50
N THR A 208 13.26 -1.17 -9.72
CA THR A 208 14.47 -0.82 -8.97
C THR A 208 14.72 -1.83 -7.85
N ASN A 209 15.97 -1.94 -7.38
CA ASN A 209 16.32 -2.77 -6.21
C ASN A 209 15.48 -2.37 -4.97
N ARG A 210 15.19 -1.07 -4.79
CA ARG A 210 14.34 -0.58 -3.70
C ARG A 210 12.88 -1.01 -3.84
N GLU A 211 12.30 -0.89 -5.04
CA GLU A 211 10.92 -1.33 -5.29
C GLU A 211 10.78 -2.85 -5.12
N TRP A 212 11.77 -3.62 -5.57
CA TRP A 212 11.81 -5.07 -5.40
C TRP A 212 11.72 -5.49 -3.93
N VAL A 213 12.55 -4.88 -3.07
CA VAL A 213 12.51 -5.13 -1.62
C VAL A 213 11.19 -4.62 -1.02
N TYR A 214 10.73 -3.43 -1.44
CA TYR A 214 9.51 -2.81 -0.91
C TYR A 214 8.28 -3.69 -1.08
N ARG A 215 8.06 -4.29 -2.25
CA ARG A 215 6.84 -5.03 -2.56
C ARG A 215 6.59 -6.19 -1.59
N SER A 216 7.58 -7.02 -1.39
CA SER A 216 7.47 -8.14 -0.43
C SER A 216 7.44 -7.66 1.02
N ALA A 217 8.24 -6.65 1.36
CA ALA A 217 8.33 -6.11 2.71
C ALA A 217 7.00 -5.50 3.17
N PHE A 218 6.31 -4.78 2.27
CA PHE A 218 5.01 -4.15 2.55
C PHE A 218 3.96 -5.18 2.99
N GLU A 219 3.91 -6.33 2.32
CA GLU A 219 2.99 -7.42 2.63
C GLU A 219 3.19 -8.03 4.03
N VAL A 220 4.42 -7.97 4.56
CA VAL A 220 4.75 -8.45 5.90
C VAL A 220 4.90 -7.32 6.94
N GLY A 221 4.36 -6.14 6.66
CA GLY A 221 4.41 -5.00 7.56
C GLY A 221 5.83 -4.47 7.79
N ARG A 222 6.66 -4.51 6.76
CA ARG A 222 8.02 -3.98 6.76
C ARG A 222 8.20 -2.99 5.61
N HIS A 223 9.26 -2.20 5.69
CA HIS A 223 9.54 -1.18 4.70
C HIS A 223 11.04 -1.11 4.44
N VAL A 224 11.46 -0.83 3.20
CA VAL A 224 12.89 -0.67 2.87
C VAL A 224 13.54 0.39 3.73
N LEU A 225 12.86 1.53 3.94
CA LEU A 225 13.32 2.57 4.86
C LEU A 225 13.47 2.04 6.29
N GLY A 226 12.56 1.16 6.75
CA GLY A 226 12.66 0.54 8.08
C GLY A 226 13.91 -0.31 8.23
N TYR A 227 14.30 -1.06 7.21
CA TYR A 227 15.57 -1.81 7.21
C TYR A 227 16.78 -0.89 7.26
N GLU A 228 16.77 0.22 6.52
CA GLU A 228 17.84 1.21 6.51
C GLU A 228 17.95 1.93 7.86
N VAL A 229 16.84 2.32 8.46
CA VAL A 229 16.81 2.88 9.83
C VAL A 229 17.38 1.87 10.84
N GLN A 230 17.02 0.58 10.74
CA GLN A 230 17.57 -0.47 11.62
C GLN A 230 19.09 -0.60 11.49
N LYS A 231 19.66 -0.42 10.29
CA LYS A 231 21.14 -0.39 10.08
C LYS A 231 21.79 0.77 10.82
N VAL A 232 21.17 1.95 10.78
CA VAL A 232 21.64 3.14 11.50
C VAL A 232 21.54 2.93 13.01
N LEU A 233 20.40 2.44 13.50
CA LEU A 233 20.20 2.20 14.93
C LEU A 233 21.12 1.09 15.47
N ALA A 234 21.46 0.08 14.67
CA ALA A 234 22.45 -0.93 15.04
C ALA A 234 23.86 -0.32 15.17
N ALA A 235 24.21 0.64 14.31
CA ALA A 235 25.46 1.39 14.47
C ALA A 235 25.44 2.25 15.76
N VAL A 236 24.31 2.87 16.09
CA VAL A 236 24.14 3.60 17.39
C VAL A 236 24.32 2.66 18.57
N ASP A 237 23.76 1.44 18.53
CA ASP A 237 23.94 0.42 19.57
C ASP A 237 25.43 0.09 19.76
N LEU A 238 26.18 -0.09 18.67
CA LEU A 238 27.64 -0.35 18.70
C LEU A 238 28.45 0.82 19.27
N LEU A 239 28.13 2.04 18.84
CA LEU A 239 28.80 3.25 19.31
C LEU A 239 28.56 3.50 20.80
N GLN A 240 27.31 3.30 21.24
CA GLN A 240 26.95 3.39 22.64
C GLN A 240 27.70 2.36 23.49
N LYS A 241 27.75 1.10 23.04
CA LYS A 241 28.54 0.06 23.68
C LYS A 241 30.03 0.40 23.73
N THR A 242 30.59 0.94 22.66
CA THR A 242 31.99 1.40 22.62
C THR A 242 32.25 2.50 23.67
N ASN A 243 31.34 3.46 23.81
CA ASN A 243 31.40 4.50 24.84
C ASN A 243 31.39 3.90 26.25
N GLU A 244 30.55 2.89 26.49
CA GLU A 244 30.48 2.19 27.79
C GLU A 244 31.75 1.39 28.08
N ASP A 245 32.24 0.60 27.12
CA ASP A 245 33.42 -0.26 27.26
C ASP A 245 34.71 0.57 27.47
N THR A 246 34.86 1.68 26.77
CA THR A 246 36.03 2.57 26.86
C THR A 246 35.92 3.57 27.98
N LYS A 247 34.72 3.78 28.53
CA LYS A 247 34.40 4.85 29.52
C LYS A 247 34.67 6.26 28.96
N ILE A 248 34.66 6.41 27.63
CA ILE A 248 34.81 7.69 26.94
C ILE A 248 33.46 8.00 26.28
N LYS A 249 32.76 9.02 26.75
CA LYS A 249 31.48 9.42 26.21
C LYS A 249 31.68 10.34 24.98
N LEU A 250 31.78 9.77 23.79
CA LEU A 250 31.77 10.54 22.56
C LEU A 250 30.31 10.85 22.16
N PRO A 251 29.97 12.09 21.81
CA PRO A 251 28.67 12.43 21.22
C PRO A 251 28.43 11.66 19.92
N ILE A 252 27.19 11.23 19.71
CA ILE A 252 26.75 10.47 18.53
C ILE A 252 25.84 11.37 17.68
N GLY A 253 26.30 11.70 16.46
CA GLY A 253 25.51 12.44 15.49
C GLY A 253 25.06 11.56 14.32
N VAL A 254 23.96 11.96 13.67
CA VAL A 254 23.57 11.43 12.37
C VAL A 254 23.44 12.57 11.38
N ALA A 255 23.95 12.35 10.16
CA ALA A 255 23.85 13.32 9.08
C ALA A 255 23.47 12.58 7.80
N GLY A 256 22.61 13.14 6.94
CA GLY A 256 22.23 12.45 5.72
C GLY A 256 21.78 13.37 4.61
N ILE A 257 21.88 12.88 3.38
CA ILE A 257 21.55 13.61 2.15
C ILE A 257 20.50 12.82 1.35
N GLY A 258 19.47 13.50 0.86
CA GLY A 258 18.41 12.87 0.05
C GLY A 258 17.75 11.69 0.78
N ASP A 259 17.82 10.47 0.22
CA ASP A 259 17.34 9.24 0.90
C ASP A 259 18.06 9.00 2.24
N GLY A 260 19.38 9.33 2.32
CA GLY A 260 20.12 9.30 3.57
C GLY A 260 19.65 10.36 4.56
N GLY A 261 19.19 11.52 4.07
CA GLY A 261 18.54 12.56 4.90
C GLY A 261 17.24 12.09 5.52
N GLN A 262 16.45 11.32 4.76
CA GLN A 262 15.27 10.63 5.29
C GLN A 262 15.67 9.68 6.43
N ALA A 263 16.62 8.78 6.18
CA ALA A 263 17.07 7.80 7.17
C ALA A 263 17.64 8.48 8.44
N ALA A 264 18.41 9.58 8.29
CA ALA A 264 18.95 10.36 9.40
C ALA A 264 17.84 10.98 10.27
N MET A 265 16.87 11.64 9.63
CA MET A 265 15.74 12.28 10.34
C MET A 265 14.91 11.27 11.13
N TYR A 266 14.54 10.16 10.48
CA TYR A 266 13.73 9.11 11.10
C TYR A 266 14.49 8.40 12.23
N SER A 267 15.78 8.11 12.04
CA SER A 267 16.61 7.50 13.10
C SER A 267 16.73 8.42 14.33
N ALA A 268 16.99 9.71 14.13
CA ALA A 268 17.09 10.67 15.21
C ALA A 268 15.74 10.89 15.94
N ALA A 269 14.62 10.84 15.20
CA ALA A 269 13.28 10.92 15.77
C ALA A 269 12.95 9.70 16.64
N LEU A 270 13.43 8.50 16.25
CA LEU A 270 13.14 7.24 16.95
C LEU A 270 14.09 6.95 18.12
N ASP A 271 15.34 7.44 18.07
CA ASP A 271 16.36 7.11 19.06
C ASP A 271 16.91 8.36 19.76
N THR A 272 16.64 8.47 21.05
CA THR A 272 17.05 9.62 21.87
C THR A 272 18.54 9.61 22.23
N ARG A 273 19.28 8.53 21.94
CA ARG A 273 20.74 8.43 22.17
C ARG A 273 21.56 9.17 21.10
N ILE A 274 20.90 9.57 20.00
CA ILE A 274 21.51 10.42 18.97
C ILE A 274 21.51 11.87 19.47
N ASP A 275 22.68 12.45 19.69
CA ASP A 275 22.84 13.76 20.32
C ASP A 275 22.51 14.93 19.39
N ALA A 276 22.77 14.81 18.07
CA ALA A 276 22.46 15.82 17.07
C ALA A 276 22.14 15.20 15.71
N ALA A 277 21.33 15.89 14.88
CA ALA A 277 21.00 15.47 13.54
C ALA A 277 21.24 16.56 12.49
N MET A 278 21.61 16.15 11.26
CA MET A 278 21.67 17.02 10.09
C MET A 278 20.94 16.33 8.93
N VAL A 279 20.06 17.09 8.26
CA VAL A 279 19.21 16.58 7.15
C VAL A 279 19.35 17.51 5.95
N SER A 280 19.99 17.03 4.89
CA SER A 280 20.24 17.79 3.68
C SER A 280 19.32 17.36 2.54
N GLY A 281 18.54 18.28 2.00
CA GLY A 281 17.74 18.12 0.79
C GLY A 281 16.51 17.19 0.89
N TYR A 282 16.14 16.70 2.09
CA TYR A 282 14.97 15.83 2.26
C TYR A 282 13.75 16.55 2.85
N PHE A 283 13.95 17.40 3.86
CA PHE A 283 12.90 18.02 4.65
C PHE A 283 11.99 18.95 3.80
N ARG A 284 10.68 18.62 3.75
CA ARG A 284 9.64 19.39 3.01
C ARG A 284 8.23 18.94 3.42
N PRO A 285 7.13 19.64 3.02
CA PRO A 285 5.77 19.09 3.12
C PRO A 285 5.68 17.71 2.44
N ARG A 286 4.97 16.75 3.08
CA ARG A 286 4.96 15.36 2.65
C ARG A 286 3.66 14.93 1.96
N GLU A 287 2.73 15.83 1.76
CA GLU A 287 1.41 15.57 1.16
C GLU A 287 1.51 15.01 -0.26
N GLU A 288 2.59 15.29 -0.98
CA GLU A 288 2.83 14.79 -2.34
C GLU A 288 3.65 13.49 -2.41
N VAL A 289 3.86 12.78 -1.30
CA VAL A 289 4.67 11.55 -1.25
C VAL A 289 4.18 10.46 -2.23
N TRP A 290 2.92 10.48 -2.61
CA TRP A 290 2.35 9.58 -3.59
C TRP A 290 2.92 9.74 -5.01
N GLN A 291 3.54 10.89 -5.34
CA GLN A 291 4.25 11.15 -6.59
C GLN A 291 5.69 10.63 -6.57
N GLU A 292 6.27 10.41 -5.39
CA GLU A 292 7.62 9.88 -5.24
C GLU A 292 7.65 8.37 -5.55
N PRO A 293 8.82 7.74 -5.79
CA PRO A 293 8.90 6.29 -5.99
C PRO A 293 8.18 5.51 -4.88
N ILE A 294 7.58 4.39 -5.25
CA ILE A 294 6.70 3.61 -4.36
C ILE A 294 7.39 3.18 -3.06
N ASP A 295 8.71 3.00 -3.08
CA ASP A 295 9.53 2.69 -1.90
C ASP A 295 9.61 3.82 -0.86
N ARG A 296 9.05 5.00 -1.13
CA ARG A 296 8.85 6.08 -0.16
C ARG A 296 7.41 6.18 0.36
N ASN A 297 6.50 5.36 -0.18
CA ASN A 297 5.09 5.34 0.22
C ASN A 297 4.91 4.54 1.50
N VAL A 298 4.93 5.21 2.65
CA VAL A 298 4.76 4.58 3.97
C VAL A 298 3.28 4.57 4.36
N TRP A 299 2.78 3.38 4.71
CA TRP A 299 1.41 3.19 5.19
C TRP A 299 1.11 4.05 6.41
N ASN A 300 -0.04 4.71 6.40
CA ASN A 300 -0.58 5.50 7.51
C ASN A 300 0.31 6.68 7.98
N LEU A 301 1.30 7.08 7.18
CA LEU A 301 2.22 8.16 7.55
C LEU A 301 1.48 9.48 7.77
N LEU A 302 0.69 9.91 6.76
CA LEU A 302 0.09 11.24 6.75
C LEU A 302 -1.07 11.42 7.74
N THR A 303 -1.54 10.35 8.35
CA THR A 303 -2.58 10.45 9.39
C THR A 303 -2.08 11.22 10.61
N GLU A 304 -0.86 10.92 11.06
CA GLU A 304 -0.29 11.53 12.27
C GLU A 304 1.04 12.26 12.02
N PHE A 305 1.71 12.02 10.88
CA PHE A 305 3.07 12.49 10.63
C PHE A 305 3.18 13.29 9.33
N GLY A 306 3.97 14.32 9.39
CA GLY A 306 4.63 15.02 8.30
C GLY A 306 6.07 15.26 8.73
N ASP A 307 6.87 15.89 7.88
CA ASP A 307 8.28 16.09 8.22
C ASP A 307 8.45 17.01 9.43
N ALA A 308 7.58 18.00 9.64
CA ALA A 308 7.62 18.85 10.83
C ALA A 308 7.34 18.06 12.13
N GLU A 309 6.37 17.13 12.11
CA GLU A 309 6.05 16.28 13.25
C GLU A 309 7.20 15.33 13.56
N ILE A 310 7.78 14.66 12.54
CA ILE A 310 8.91 13.74 12.72
C ILE A 310 10.15 14.48 13.21
N ALA A 311 10.50 15.61 12.60
CA ALA A 311 11.62 16.45 13.03
C ALA A 311 11.38 17.02 14.44
N GLY A 312 10.13 17.32 14.79
CA GLY A 312 9.74 17.75 16.14
C GLY A 312 10.04 16.71 17.21
N MET A 313 10.01 15.41 16.91
CA MET A 313 10.40 14.36 17.87
C MET A 313 11.90 14.37 18.21
N ILE A 314 12.72 15.10 17.45
CA ILE A 314 14.14 15.28 17.77
C ILE A 314 14.32 16.31 18.89
N ALA A 315 13.43 17.30 19.02
CA ALA A 315 13.50 18.35 20.02
C ALA A 315 13.58 17.78 21.45
N PRO A 316 14.36 18.44 22.34
CA PRO A 316 15.13 19.67 22.17
C PRO A 316 16.57 19.47 21.67
N ARG A 317 16.90 18.27 21.16
CA ARG A 317 18.25 17.98 20.61
C ARG A 317 18.52 18.80 19.34
N PRO A 318 19.78 19.18 19.07
CA PRO A 318 20.12 19.97 17.90
C PRO A 318 19.73 19.32 16.57
N LEU A 319 19.16 20.12 15.68
CA LEU A 319 18.77 19.73 14.32
C LEU A 319 19.18 20.80 13.32
N VAL A 320 20.02 20.44 12.37
CA VAL A 320 20.38 21.26 11.22
C VAL A 320 19.63 20.74 10.00
N LEU A 321 18.80 21.57 9.40
CA LEU A 321 18.13 21.31 8.14
C LEU A 321 18.82 22.13 7.03
N GLU A 322 19.14 21.48 5.91
CA GLU A 322 19.78 22.15 4.78
C GLU A 322 18.90 22.06 3.54
N ALA A 323 18.53 23.21 2.97
CA ALA A 323 17.91 23.27 1.66
C ALA A 323 19.01 23.27 0.58
N CYS A 324 19.06 22.20 -0.21
CA CYS A 324 20.10 21.99 -1.21
C CYS A 324 19.60 21.10 -2.35
N ALA A 325 20.35 21.05 -3.44
CA ALA A 325 20.13 20.12 -4.54
C ALA A 325 20.37 18.67 -4.10
N ILE A 326 19.61 17.73 -4.64
CA ILE A 326 19.76 16.29 -4.44
C ILE A 326 19.81 15.57 -5.79
N PRO A 327 20.29 14.31 -5.83
CA PRO A 327 20.11 13.50 -7.02
C PRO A 327 18.63 13.31 -7.35
N GLU A 328 18.20 13.82 -8.51
CA GLU A 328 16.80 13.71 -8.94
C GLU A 328 16.56 12.36 -9.63
N THR A 329 15.36 11.82 -9.49
CA THR A 329 14.90 10.59 -10.12
C THR A 329 13.68 10.89 -10.95
N ASP A 330 13.66 10.40 -12.19
CA ASP A 330 12.52 10.43 -13.08
C ASP A 330 12.22 8.98 -13.50
N GLY A 331 11.28 8.37 -12.81
CA GLY A 331 10.95 6.95 -12.99
C GLY A 331 9.60 6.74 -13.68
N PRO A 332 9.29 5.53 -14.11
CA PRO A 332 10.09 4.30 -13.93
C PRO A 332 11.34 4.28 -14.81
N LEU A 333 12.31 3.45 -14.43
CA LEU A 333 13.52 3.23 -15.26
C LEU A 333 13.14 2.71 -16.66
N PRO A 334 13.93 3.03 -17.70
CA PRO A 334 13.76 2.46 -19.02
C PRO A 334 13.75 0.93 -18.97
N ILE A 335 12.81 0.31 -19.69
CA ILE A 335 12.66 -1.16 -19.70
C ILE A 335 13.88 -1.76 -20.40
N ARG A 336 14.66 -2.56 -19.68
CA ARG A 336 15.82 -3.26 -20.25
C ARG A 336 15.41 -4.59 -20.92
N GLU A 337 16.28 -5.09 -21.76
CA GLU A 337 16.11 -6.40 -22.42
C GLU A 337 15.79 -7.51 -21.40
N GLY A 338 14.86 -8.41 -21.74
CA GLY A 338 14.38 -9.49 -20.86
C GLY A 338 13.35 -9.09 -19.82
N ARG A 339 12.98 -7.80 -19.73
CA ARG A 339 11.89 -7.33 -18.86
C ARG A 339 10.61 -7.09 -19.67
N ARG A 340 9.45 -7.41 -19.08
CA ARG A 340 8.13 -7.38 -19.76
C ARG A 340 7.26 -6.16 -19.45
N GLY A 341 7.79 -5.12 -18.85
CA GLY A 341 7.06 -3.91 -18.51
C GLY A 341 7.82 -3.02 -17.55
N GLY A 342 7.28 -1.81 -17.30
CA GLY A 342 7.86 -0.84 -16.37
C GLY A 342 7.47 -1.08 -14.92
N ALA A 343 8.25 -0.49 -14.02
CA ALA A 343 7.98 -0.38 -12.60
C ALA A 343 6.86 0.62 -12.30
N ALA A 344 6.52 0.79 -11.00
CA ALA A 344 5.63 1.85 -10.55
C ALA A 344 6.20 3.24 -10.92
N PRO A 345 5.39 4.16 -11.46
CA PRO A 345 5.84 5.52 -11.73
C PRO A 345 6.21 6.25 -10.44
N GLY A 346 7.14 7.21 -10.53
CA GLY A 346 7.49 8.05 -9.39
C GLY A 346 8.70 8.92 -9.65
N THR A 347 8.69 10.14 -9.11
CA THR A 347 9.73 11.15 -9.32
C THR A 347 10.26 11.68 -8.00
N ILE A 348 11.57 11.96 -7.95
CA ILE A 348 12.19 12.70 -6.85
C ILE A 348 12.74 13.99 -7.46
N LYS A 349 12.31 15.11 -6.91
CA LYS A 349 12.79 16.44 -7.30
C LYS A 349 13.37 17.15 -6.08
N THR A 350 14.36 17.99 -6.32
CA THR A 350 14.84 18.94 -5.32
C THR A 350 13.68 19.81 -4.83
N ALA A 351 13.55 19.92 -3.51
CA ALA A 351 12.45 20.66 -2.91
C ALA A 351 12.53 22.15 -3.21
N ASP A 352 11.39 22.78 -3.48
CA ASP A 352 11.30 24.24 -3.53
C ASP A 352 11.62 24.84 -2.16
N LEU A 353 12.48 25.86 -2.12
CA LEU A 353 12.90 26.54 -0.89
C LEU A 353 11.70 27.15 -0.14
N ALA A 354 10.67 27.64 -0.85
CA ALA A 354 9.48 28.18 -0.20
C ALA A 354 8.70 27.09 0.55
N ALA A 355 8.59 25.90 -0.03
CA ALA A 355 7.98 24.74 0.61
C ALA A 355 8.77 24.29 1.84
N VAL A 356 10.11 24.22 1.75
CA VAL A 356 10.99 23.91 2.88
C VAL A 356 10.80 24.93 4.02
N ARG A 357 10.76 26.22 3.69
CA ARG A 357 10.52 27.28 4.69
C ARG A 357 9.14 27.20 5.32
N ALA A 358 8.12 26.83 4.55
CA ALA A 358 6.76 26.65 5.07
C ALA A 358 6.71 25.51 6.10
N GLU A 359 7.36 24.38 5.80
CA GLU A 359 7.43 23.25 6.72
C GLU A 359 8.29 23.56 7.95
N PHE A 360 9.41 24.29 7.78
CA PHE A 360 10.24 24.77 8.90
C PHE A 360 9.47 25.71 9.84
N LYS A 361 8.60 26.55 9.30
CA LYS A 361 7.72 27.42 10.09
C LYS A 361 6.76 26.62 10.99
N ARG A 362 6.37 25.40 10.60
CA ARG A 362 5.58 24.51 11.44
C ARG A 362 6.41 23.83 12.52
N LEU A 363 7.67 23.49 12.23
CA LEU A 363 8.59 22.85 13.16
C LEU A 363 9.08 23.78 14.25
N ARG A 364 9.48 25.00 13.91
CA ARG A 364 10.19 25.94 14.79
C ARG A 364 9.48 26.23 16.13
N PRO A 365 8.15 26.42 16.20
CA PRO A 365 7.44 26.63 17.46
C PRO A 365 7.58 25.49 18.48
N ILE A 366 7.80 24.26 18.02
CA ILE A 366 8.02 23.11 18.92
C ILE A 366 9.32 23.29 19.70
N TYR A 367 10.38 23.73 19.04
CA TYR A 367 11.65 24.03 19.69
C TYR A 367 11.58 25.28 20.58
N GLU A 368 10.89 26.33 20.13
CA GLU A 368 10.73 27.58 20.89
C GLU A 368 9.99 27.35 22.21
N GLN A 369 8.91 26.52 22.20
CA GLN A 369 8.16 26.20 23.43
C GLN A 369 8.98 25.39 24.43
N LEU A 370 10.02 24.68 23.97
CA LEU A 370 10.98 23.97 24.83
C LEU A 370 12.18 24.83 25.25
N GLY A 371 12.20 26.12 24.93
CA GLY A 371 13.34 27.01 25.19
C GLY A 371 14.60 26.63 24.37
N ALA A 372 14.45 25.89 23.26
CA ALA A 372 15.53 25.36 22.44
C ALA A 372 15.49 25.91 21.00
N GLY A 373 14.93 27.08 20.77
CA GLY A 373 14.78 27.68 19.44
C GLY A 373 16.10 27.91 18.69
N ASP A 374 17.22 28.05 19.43
CA ASP A 374 18.58 28.12 18.91
C ASP A 374 19.14 26.74 18.45
N LYS A 375 18.53 25.64 18.84
CA LYS A 375 18.93 24.27 18.52
C LYS A 375 18.40 23.80 17.16
N VAL A 376 17.43 24.47 16.56
CA VAL A 376 16.93 24.15 15.23
C VAL A 376 17.31 25.23 14.24
N GLN A 377 17.97 24.84 13.15
CA GLN A 377 18.47 25.79 12.13
C GLN A 377 18.07 25.31 10.74
N LEU A 378 17.64 26.25 9.89
CA LEU A 378 17.48 26.04 8.45
C LEU A 378 18.57 26.79 7.72
N ILE A 379 19.42 26.06 7.01
CA ILE A 379 20.57 26.59 6.26
C ILE A 379 20.31 26.42 4.76
N ASN A 380 20.66 27.43 3.98
CA ASN A 380 20.75 27.35 2.52
C ASN A 380 22.03 28.09 2.09
N ASN A 381 22.91 27.43 1.39
CA ASN A 381 24.19 27.99 0.93
C ASN A 381 24.07 28.70 -0.45
N ARG A 382 22.87 28.71 -1.06
CA ARG A 382 22.49 29.48 -2.26
C ARG A 382 21.10 30.05 -2.08
N ALA A 383 20.91 31.24 -2.65
CA ALA A 383 19.64 31.98 -2.51
C ALA A 383 18.41 31.20 -3.04
N ASP A 384 18.61 30.33 -4.03
CA ASP A 384 17.59 29.48 -4.64
C ASP A 384 17.37 28.14 -3.93
N GLY A 385 18.15 27.81 -2.89
CA GLY A 385 18.10 26.53 -2.22
C GLY A 385 18.71 25.35 -3.02
N GLN A 386 19.40 25.64 -4.13
CA GLN A 386 20.01 24.63 -5.03
C GLN A 386 21.53 24.48 -4.80
N GLY A 387 21.98 24.72 -3.59
CA GLY A 387 23.37 24.56 -3.21
C GLY A 387 23.83 23.12 -3.17
N ILE A 388 25.15 22.88 -3.06
CA ILE A 388 25.75 21.56 -2.90
C ILE A 388 25.32 21.00 -1.52
N PRO A 389 24.85 19.74 -1.44
CA PRO A 389 24.45 19.14 -0.17
C PRO A 389 25.64 18.85 0.77
N GLY A 390 25.41 18.97 2.05
CA GLY A 390 26.45 18.80 3.07
C GLY A 390 27.49 19.92 2.97
N SER A 391 27.04 21.16 2.74
CA SER A 391 27.91 22.33 2.62
C SER A 391 28.76 22.56 3.86
N GLY A 392 29.92 23.21 3.70
CA GLY A 392 30.79 23.58 4.83
C GLY A 392 30.05 24.31 5.94
N LEU A 393 29.17 25.26 5.58
CA LEU A 393 28.35 26.02 6.53
C LEU A 393 27.41 25.09 7.34
N ALA A 394 26.70 24.17 6.71
CA ALA A 394 25.79 23.26 7.38
C ALA A 394 26.55 22.19 8.20
N THR A 395 27.65 21.68 7.65
CA THR A 395 28.52 20.70 8.34
C THR A 395 29.20 21.31 9.56
N GLU A 396 29.66 22.56 9.49
CA GLU A 396 30.21 23.30 10.63
C GLU A 396 29.16 23.51 11.73
N ALA A 397 27.96 23.99 11.34
CA ALA A 397 26.87 24.18 12.31
C ALA A 397 26.50 22.88 13.04
N PHE A 398 26.47 21.76 12.30
CA PHE A 398 26.24 20.45 12.87
C PHE A 398 27.38 19.97 13.78
N ALA A 399 28.64 20.09 13.36
CA ALA A 399 29.81 19.69 14.13
C ALA A 399 29.95 20.47 15.47
N LYS A 400 29.60 21.77 15.46
CA LYS A 400 29.57 22.59 16.68
C LYS A 400 28.58 22.03 17.71
N ASN A 401 27.43 21.52 17.27
CA ASN A 401 26.45 20.87 18.16
C ASN A 401 26.95 19.54 18.77
N LEU A 402 28.03 18.97 18.23
CA LEU A 402 28.73 17.78 18.76
C LEU A 402 29.99 18.15 19.57
N GLY A 403 30.15 19.43 19.90
CA GLY A 403 31.28 19.90 20.75
C GLY A 403 32.57 20.25 19.99
N VAL A 404 32.55 20.27 18.67
CA VAL A 404 33.72 20.69 17.86
C VAL A 404 33.80 22.22 17.88
N THR A 405 34.68 22.78 18.69
CA THR A 405 34.79 24.23 18.91
C THR A 405 35.57 24.95 17.79
N ARG A 406 36.46 24.25 17.11
CA ARG A 406 37.25 24.78 15.98
C ARG A 406 36.99 23.90 14.77
N PHE A 407 36.36 24.48 13.78
CA PHE A 407 36.08 23.82 12.51
C PHE A 407 36.87 24.52 11.39
N ALA A 408 37.53 23.76 10.53
CA ALA A 408 38.28 24.26 9.41
C ALA A 408 37.82 23.59 8.12
N GLU A 409 37.61 24.40 7.10
CA GLU A 409 37.36 23.89 5.74
C GLU A 409 38.69 23.43 5.11
N HIS A 410 39.09 22.19 5.41
CA HIS A 410 40.26 21.60 4.82
C HIS A 410 40.02 21.22 3.35
N VAL A 411 40.91 21.64 2.47
CA VAL A 411 40.90 21.16 1.10
C VAL A 411 41.20 19.66 1.10
N ARG A 412 40.40 18.89 0.41
CA ARG A 412 40.61 17.45 0.28
C ARG A 412 41.95 17.19 -0.40
N PRO A 413 42.91 16.50 0.26
CA PRO A 413 44.18 16.19 -0.36
C PRO A 413 43.96 15.25 -1.55
N ALA A 414 44.81 15.36 -2.56
CA ALA A 414 44.91 14.36 -3.61
C ALA A 414 45.14 12.99 -2.96
N ALA A 415 44.38 11.98 -3.32
CA ALA A 415 44.56 10.64 -2.79
C ALA A 415 45.95 10.12 -3.22
N GLU A 416 46.82 9.74 -2.28
CA GLU A 416 47.94 8.87 -2.55
C GLU A 416 47.37 7.57 -3.11
N ALA A 417 47.78 7.12 -4.29
CA ALA A 417 47.31 5.99 -5.09
C ALA A 417 46.30 5.08 -4.34
N PRO A 418 45.00 5.19 -4.57
CA PRO A 418 43.99 4.47 -3.76
C PRO A 418 44.13 2.98 -4.04
N HIS A 419 44.42 2.19 -3.04
CA HIS A 419 44.23 0.73 -3.07
C HIS A 419 42.73 0.42 -2.80
N TYR A 420 41.84 0.96 -3.65
CA TYR A 420 40.43 0.75 -3.47
C TYR A 420 40.00 -0.61 -4.05
N THR A 421 39.69 -1.56 -3.18
CA THR A 421 39.37 -2.95 -3.54
C THR A 421 37.92 -3.31 -3.32
N ILE A 422 37.08 -2.37 -2.84
CA ILE A 422 35.67 -2.66 -2.54
C ILE A 422 34.87 -2.81 -3.83
N ASP A 423 34.29 -3.99 -4.02
CA ASP A 423 33.32 -4.26 -5.06
C ASP A 423 31.95 -3.73 -4.62
N VAL A 424 31.62 -2.52 -5.07
CA VAL A 424 30.35 -1.85 -4.77
C VAL A 424 29.14 -2.66 -5.25
N ALA A 425 29.26 -3.33 -6.40
CA ALA A 425 28.19 -4.15 -6.96
C ALA A 425 27.94 -5.39 -6.09
N ALA A 426 29.01 -6.05 -5.62
CA ALA A 426 28.87 -7.19 -4.71
C ALA A 426 28.26 -6.79 -3.36
N VAL A 427 28.57 -5.60 -2.83
CA VAL A 427 27.93 -5.07 -1.61
C VAL A 427 26.44 -4.87 -1.86
N GLN A 428 26.05 -4.19 -2.95
CA GLN A 428 24.62 -3.99 -3.28
C GLN A 428 23.90 -5.31 -3.44
N LYS A 429 24.47 -6.28 -4.14
CA LYS A 429 23.89 -7.62 -4.33
C LYS A 429 23.60 -8.29 -2.98
N ARG A 430 24.56 -8.26 -2.04
CA ARG A 430 24.36 -8.83 -0.69
C ARG A 430 23.26 -8.08 0.07
N GLN A 431 23.26 -6.76 0.05
CA GLN A 431 22.26 -5.94 0.77
C GLN A 431 20.83 -6.21 0.29
N VAL A 432 20.64 -6.36 -1.02
CA VAL A 432 19.33 -6.72 -1.60
C VAL A 432 18.96 -8.16 -1.24
N ALA A 433 19.89 -9.11 -1.42
CA ALA A 433 19.64 -10.52 -1.15
C ALA A 433 19.30 -10.79 0.33
N GLU A 434 20.04 -10.18 1.28
CA GLU A 434 19.80 -10.31 2.71
C GLU A 434 18.42 -9.74 3.12
N ALA A 435 18.03 -8.57 2.57
CA ALA A 435 16.73 -7.97 2.84
C ALA A 435 15.57 -8.82 2.28
N VAL A 436 15.73 -9.35 1.07
CA VAL A 436 14.76 -10.25 0.44
C VAL A 436 14.62 -11.55 1.25
N GLU A 437 15.73 -12.25 1.56
CA GLU A 437 15.66 -13.52 2.30
C GLU A 437 15.07 -13.34 3.71
N PHE A 438 15.41 -12.26 4.40
CA PHE A 438 14.80 -11.94 5.69
C PHE A 438 13.28 -11.78 5.56
N THR A 439 12.84 -11.04 4.54
CA THR A 439 11.42 -10.82 4.26
C THR A 439 10.71 -12.13 3.89
N GLN A 440 11.32 -12.98 3.05
CA GLN A 440 10.78 -14.30 2.69
C GLN A 440 10.67 -15.23 3.90
N LYS A 441 11.61 -15.13 4.86
CA LYS A 441 11.52 -15.86 6.12
C LYS A 441 10.35 -15.40 6.99
N LEU A 442 10.10 -14.07 7.06
CA LEU A 442 8.91 -13.52 7.72
C LEU A 442 7.63 -14.02 7.05
N LEU A 443 7.59 -14.01 5.72
CA LEU A 443 6.46 -14.49 4.92
C LEU A 443 6.14 -15.95 5.25
N ARG A 444 7.11 -16.84 5.16
CA ARG A 444 6.96 -18.28 5.47
C ARG A 444 6.46 -18.55 6.89
N ASN A 445 6.76 -17.68 7.85
CA ASN A 445 6.36 -17.83 9.25
C ASN A 445 5.10 -17.02 9.64
N SER A 446 4.57 -16.21 8.75
CA SER A 446 3.47 -15.27 9.02
C SER A 446 2.20 -15.94 9.54
N TYR A 447 1.91 -17.17 9.09
CA TYR A 447 0.74 -17.93 9.54
C TYR A 447 0.69 -18.10 11.07
N LYS A 448 1.85 -18.15 11.76
CA LYS A 448 1.91 -18.26 13.23
C LYS A 448 1.29 -17.05 13.94
N THR A 449 1.43 -15.86 13.34
CA THR A 449 0.84 -14.63 13.86
C THR A 449 -0.66 -14.61 13.61
N ARG A 450 -1.09 -14.99 12.39
CA ARG A 450 -2.52 -15.09 12.05
C ARG A 450 -3.23 -16.14 12.92
N ASP A 451 -2.63 -17.31 13.12
CA ASP A 451 -3.20 -18.35 13.98
C ASP A 451 -3.41 -17.86 15.41
N LYS A 452 -2.46 -17.09 15.99
CA LYS A 452 -2.62 -16.48 17.30
C LYS A 452 -3.74 -15.46 17.33
N LEU A 453 -3.82 -14.59 16.31
CA LEU A 453 -4.87 -13.57 16.20
C LEU A 453 -6.25 -14.24 16.11
N PHE A 454 -6.43 -15.21 15.22
CA PHE A 454 -7.71 -15.89 15.01
C PHE A 454 -8.04 -16.92 16.11
N ALA A 455 -7.11 -17.25 17.00
CA ALA A 455 -7.39 -18.05 18.21
C ALA A 455 -8.25 -17.29 19.24
N HIS A 456 -8.39 -15.99 19.14
CA HIS A 456 -9.28 -15.20 20.00
C HIS A 456 -10.77 -15.45 19.70
N ALA A 457 -11.12 -15.97 18.53
CA ALA A 457 -12.49 -16.36 18.23
C ALA A 457 -12.81 -17.74 18.85
N ASP A 458 -13.85 -17.78 19.70
CA ASP A 458 -14.28 -19.03 20.39
C ASP A 458 -15.00 -19.97 19.40
N ARG A 459 -14.33 -21.06 19.04
CA ARG A 459 -14.86 -22.09 18.12
C ARG A 459 -15.59 -23.24 18.84
N SER A 460 -15.93 -23.10 20.10
CA SER A 460 -16.62 -24.16 20.87
C SER A 460 -18.09 -24.35 20.47
N SER A 461 -18.71 -23.31 19.90
CA SER A 461 -20.04 -23.37 19.26
C SER A 461 -20.15 -22.32 18.17
N LEU A 462 -21.17 -22.48 17.29
CA LEU A 462 -21.43 -21.52 16.22
C LEU A 462 -21.76 -20.13 16.78
N ASP A 463 -22.64 -20.04 17.78
CA ASP A 463 -23.07 -18.77 18.37
C ASP A 463 -21.89 -18.03 19.02
N LYS A 464 -21.03 -18.77 19.74
CA LYS A 464 -19.84 -18.18 20.36
C LYS A 464 -18.85 -17.67 19.31
N TYR A 465 -18.67 -18.43 18.21
CA TYR A 465 -17.82 -17.98 17.13
C TYR A 465 -18.35 -16.68 16.49
N VAL A 466 -19.64 -16.63 16.19
CA VAL A 466 -20.28 -15.44 15.61
C VAL A 466 -20.08 -14.23 16.51
N ALA A 467 -20.33 -14.39 17.83
CA ALA A 467 -20.17 -13.31 18.80
C ALA A 467 -18.73 -12.81 18.93
N THR A 468 -17.75 -13.72 18.99
CA THR A 468 -16.34 -13.36 19.22
C THR A 468 -15.59 -12.93 17.94
N SER A 469 -16.02 -13.39 16.76
CA SER A 469 -15.43 -13.03 15.47
C SER A 469 -15.70 -11.58 15.03
N GLU A 470 -16.64 -10.88 15.66
CA GLU A 470 -16.93 -9.47 15.34
C GLU A 470 -15.75 -8.54 15.64
N GLN A 471 -14.98 -8.84 16.70
CA GLN A 471 -13.75 -8.10 17.00
C GLN A 471 -12.69 -8.32 15.92
N LEU A 472 -12.55 -9.55 15.41
CA LEU A 472 -11.64 -9.85 14.30
C LEU A 472 -12.07 -9.16 13.01
N ARG A 473 -13.38 -9.14 12.71
CA ARG A 473 -13.92 -8.41 11.56
C ARG A 473 -13.61 -6.92 11.63
N THR A 474 -13.81 -6.32 12.80
CA THR A 474 -13.48 -4.91 13.05
C THR A 474 -11.99 -4.66 12.87
N HIS A 475 -11.13 -5.51 13.44
CA HIS A 475 -9.67 -5.41 13.30
C HIS A 475 -9.22 -5.49 11.83
N VAL A 476 -9.70 -6.51 11.10
CA VAL A 476 -9.39 -6.65 9.66
C VAL A 476 -9.85 -5.43 8.87
N TYR A 477 -11.04 -4.90 9.16
CA TYR A 477 -11.56 -3.74 8.45
C TYR A 477 -10.74 -2.48 8.72
N GLN A 478 -10.25 -2.31 9.95
CA GLN A 478 -9.43 -1.15 10.34
C GLN A 478 -8.00 -1.27 9.83
N GLU A 479 -7.34 -2.40 10.10
CA GLU A 479 -5.90 -2.56 9.88
C GLU A 479 -5.52 -2.89 8.43
N LEU A 480 -6.33 -3.72 7.74
CA LEU A 480 -6.05 -4.15 6.37
C LEU A 480 -6.71 -3.26 5.32
N ILE A 481 -7.94 -2.83 5.57
CA ILE A 481 -8.71 -2.06 4.59
C ILE A 481 -8.54 -0.55 4.82
N GLY A 482 -8.59 -0.10 6.07
CA GLY A 482 -8.66 1.32 6.42
C GLY A 482 -10.09 1.84 6.37
N LYS A 483 -10.86 1.61 7.45
CA LYS A 483 -12.28 1.93 7.50
C LYS A 483 -12.54 3.45 7.50
N LEU A 484 -13.35 3.94 6.55
CA LEU A 484 -13.96 5.27 6.59
C LEU A 484 -15.22 5.26 7.50
N PRO A 485 -15.65 6.43 8.00
CA PRO A 485 -16.99 6.57 8.57
C PRO A 485 -18.06 6.07 7.58
N ASP A 486 -19.11 5.43 8.10
CA ASP A 486 -20.17 4.91 7.24
C ASP A 486 -20.84 6.06 6.46
N PRO A 487 -21.23 5.84 5.18
CA PRO A 487 -21.86 6.87 4.36
C PRO A 487 -23.18 7.34 4.95
N THR A 488 -23.34 8.64 5.08
CA THR A 488 -24.57 9.29 5.61
C THR A 488 -25.30 10.13 4.57
N MET A 489 -24.71 10.31 3.37
CA MET A 489 -25.36 11.02 2.28
C MET A 489 -26.58 10.24 1.75
N PRO A 490 -27.67 10.91 1.33
CA PRO A 490 -28.70 10.28 0.55
C PRO A 490 -28.12 9.65 -0.73
N PRO A 491 -28.53 8.45 -1.12
CA PRO A 491 -27.98 7.78 -2.29
C PRO A 491 -28.33 8.44 -3.62
N ASN A 492 -29.39 9.28 -3.68
CA ASN A 492 -29.83 10.04 -4.87
C ASN A 492 -29.81 9.17 -6.16
N PRO A 493 -30.60 8.10 -6.25
CA PRO A 493 -30.50 7.16 -7.34
C PRO A 493 -30.86 7.78 -8.68
N ARG A 494 -29.94 7.71 -9.64
CA ARG A 494 -30.09 8.17 -11.02
C ARG A 494 -29.91 6.99 -11.95
N THR A 495 -30.84 6.83 -12.92
CA THR A 495 -30.81 5.68 -13.82
C THR A 495 -31.11 6.05 -15.27
N ARG A 496 -30.62 5.21 -16.19
CA ARG A 496 -31.05 5.19 -17.60
C ARG A 496 -31.12 3.77 -18.14
N LYS A 497 -32.11 3.48 -18.96
CA LYS A 497 -32.22 2.20 -19.66
C LYS A 497 -31.08 2.08 -20.68
N VAL A 498 -30.32 0.99 -20.63
CA VAL A 498 -29.18 0.74 -21.52
C VAL A 498 -29.33 -0.53 -22.36
N LEU A 499 -30.21 -1.45 -21.96
CA LEU A 499 -30.53 -2.62 -22.74
C LEU A 499 -31.94 -3.13 -22.41
N GLU A 500 -32.53 -3.83 -23.35
CA GLU A 500 -33.84 -4.46 -23.23
C GLU A 500 -33.82 -5.82 -23.90
N GLU A 501 -34.01 -6.86 -23.10
CA GLU A 501 -34.10 -8.25 -23.51
C GLU A 501 -35.50 -8.78 -23.21
N LYS A 502 -35.86 -9.92 -23.80
CA LYS A 502 -37.13 -10.56 -23.53
C LYS A 502 -37.34 -10.88 -22.05
N GLU A 503 -36.31 -11.36 -21.38
CA GLU A 503 -36.35 -11.84 -20.02
C GLU A 503 -36.08 -10.76 -18.97
N PHE A 504 -35.41 -9.67 -19.33
CA PHE A 504 -35.07 -8.59 -18.39
C PHE A 504 -34.79 -7.24 -19.08
N THR A 505 -34.83 -6.16 -18.32
CA THR A 505 -34.38 -4.82 -18.73
C THR A 505 -33.17 -4.42 -17.91
N GLY A 506 -32.15 -3.83 -18.55
CA GLY A 506 -30.96 -3.31 -17.89
C GLY A 506 -30.97 -1.79 -17.74
N TYR A 507 -30.70 -1.32 -16.52
CA TYR A 507 -30.59 0.10 -16.19
C TYR A 507 -29.22 0.40 -15.62
N GLU A 508 -28.47 1.33 -16.21
CA GLU A 508 -27.35 1.95 -15.50
C GLU A 508 -27.87 2.70 -14.26
N VAL A 509 -27.12 2.59 -13.18
CA VAL A 509 -27.44 3.15 -11.86
C VAL A 509 -26.24 3.91 -11.35
N VAL A 510 -26.47 5.11 -10.80
CA VAL A 510 -25.49 5.89 -10.04
C VAL A 510 -26.07 6.28 -8.70
N LEU A 511 -25.31 6.05 -7.64
CA LEU A 511 -25.63 6.37 -6.26
C LEU A 511 -24.52 7.22 -5.65
N ASP A 512 -24.85 8.21 -4.83
CA ASP A 512 -23.87 8.99 -4.09
C ASP A 512 -23.41 8.23 -2.83
N THR A 513 -22.09 8.16 -2.59
CA THR A 513 -21.50 7.48 -1.43
C THR A 513 -20.86 8.47 -0.47
N TYR A 514 -19.91 9.26 -0.96
CA TYR A 514 -19.32 10.40 -0.27
C TYR A 514 -19.24 11.58 -1.25
N PRO A 515 -18.92 12.79 -0.79
CA PRO A 515 -18.61 13.88 -1.71
C PRO A 515 -17.57 13.42 -2.74
N ASP A 516 -17.89 13.60 -4.04
CA ASP A 516 -17.10 13.12 -5.20
C ASP A 516 -17.10 11.58 -5.43
N VAL A 517 -17.46 10.74 -4.49
CA VAL A 517 -17.42 9.27 -4.63
C VAL A 517 -18.80 8.71 -4.93
N ILE A 518 -18.93 8.04 -6.07
CA ILE A 518 -20.16 7.37 -6.49
C ILE A 518 -20.02 5.84 -6.38
N ALA A 519 -21.14 5.16 -6.13
CA ALA A 519 -21.35 3.77 -6.48
C ALA A 519 -22.11 3.72 -7.80
N ALA A 520 -21.70 2.84 -8.72
CA ALA A 520 -22.34 2.72 -10.03
C ALA A 520 -22.43 1.26 -10.47
N GLY A 521 -23.31 0.96 -11.42
CA GLY A 521 -23.47 -0.39 -11.95
C GLY A 521 -24.62 -0.51 -12.93
N ILE A 522 -24.97 -1.75 -13.30
CA ILE A 522 -26.14 -2.06 -14.11
C ILE A 522 -27.08 -2.98 -13.33
N LEU A 523 -28.32 -2.54 -13.14
CA LEU A 523 -29.40 -3.34 -12.60
C LEU A 523 -30.11 -4.10 -13.73
N LEU A 524 -30.15 -5.42 -13.66
CA LEU A 524 -30.96 -6.27 -14.53
C LEU A 524 -32.24 -6.64 -13.82
N TRP A 525 -33.36 -6.12 -14.33
CA TRP A 525 -34.69 -6.31 -13.74
C TRP A 525 -35.51 -7.31 -14.54
N PRO A 526 -35.83 -8.51 -14.00
CA PRO A 526 -36.58 -9.53 -14.73
C PRO A 526 -37.96 -9.04 -15.17
N SER A 527 -38.37 -9.40 -16.40
CA SER A 527 -39.61 -8.95 -17.02
C SER A 527 -40.88 -9.57 -16.40
N ASP A 528 -40.71 -10.72 -15.73
CA ASP A 528 -41.78 -11.54 -15.19
C ASP A 528 -42.07 -11.32 -13.69
N ILE A 529 -41.49 -10.26 -13.10
CA ILE A 529 -41.74 -9.90 -11.70
C ILE A 529 -43.20 -9.47 -11.54
N LYS A 530 -43.90 -10.11 -10.59
CA LYS A 530 -45.30 -9.77 -10.23
C LYS A 530 -45.35 -8.71 -9.14
N PRO A 531 -46.39 -7.91 -9.10
CA PRO A 531 -46.65 -7.01 -7.96
C PRO A 531 -46.63 -7.76 -6.62
N GLY A 532 -45.87 -7.26 -5.65
CA GLY A 532 -45.75 -7.87 -4.33
C GLY A 532 -44.82 -9.09 -4.23
N GLU A 533 -44.33 -9.60 -5.34
CA GLU A 533 -43.33 -10.69 -5.34
C GLU A 533 -41.99 -10.19 -4.82
N LYS A 534 -41.35 -10.98 -3.94
CA LYS A 534 -40.01 -10.73 -3.42
C LYS A 534 -39.01 -11.69 -4.04
N ARG A 535 -37.95 -11.16 -4.65
CA ARG A 535 -36.87 -11.98 -5.29
C ARG A 535 -35.53 -11.75 -4.63
N PRO A 536 -34.68 -12.79 -4.61
CA PRO A 536 -33.28 -12.63 -4.20
C PRO A 536 -32.50 -11.81 -5.24
N VAL A 537 -31.47 -11.13 -4.77
CA VAL A 537 -30.53 -10.38 -5.62
C VAL A 537 -29.20 -11.11 -5.66
N VAL A 538 -28.56 -11.17 -6.84
CA VAL A 538 -27.17 -11.57 -7.00
C VAL A 538 -26.37 -10.38 -7.52
N VAL A 539 -25.39 -9.93 -6.74
CA VAL A 539 -24.42 -8.90 -7.16
C VAL A 539 -23.28 -9.59 -7.90
N CYS A 540 -23.14 -9.29 -9.21
CA CYS A 540 -22.26 -9.97 -10.16
C CYS A 540 -21.08 -9.07 -10.53
N GLN A 541 -19.90 -9.33 -9.98
CA GLN A 541 -18.73 -8.44 -10.03
C GLN A 541 -17.74 -8.83 -11.13
N HIS A 542 -17.37 -7.86 -11.98
CA HIS A 542 -16.30 -8.00 -12.98
C HIS A 542 -14.88 -7.99 -12.36
N GLY A 543 -13.89 -8.39 -13.15
CA GLY A 543 -12.46 -8.37 -12.81
C GLY A 543 -11.72 -7.09 -13.24
N LEU A 544 -10.38 -7.18 -13.23
CA LEU A 544 -9.48 -6.08 -13.59
C LEU A 544 -9.75 -5.55 -15.00
N GLU A 545 -9.74 -4.21 -15.15
CA GLU A 545 -10.01 -3.48 -16.40
C GLU A 545 -11.39 -3.78 -17.04
N GLY A 546 -12.29 -4.49 -16.33
CA GLY A 546 -13.62 -4.79 -16.81
C GLY A 546 -14.64 -3.67 -16.55
N VAL A 547 -15.80 -3.83 -17.16
CA VAL A 547 -16.99 -3.00 -16.93
C VAL A 547 -18.22 -3.90 -16.70
N PRO A 548 -19.28 -3.41 -16.05
CA PRO A 548 -20.49 -4.20 -15.80
C PRO A 548 -21.06 -4.90 -17.03
N MET A 549 -21.01 -4.23 -18.19
CA MET A 549 -21.54 -4.75 -19.46
C MET A 549 -20.80 -6.03 -19.91
N ASP A 550 -19.53 -6.21 -19.56
CA ASP A 550 -18.76 -7.43 -19.90
C ASP A 550 -19.36 -8.69 -19.26
N THR A 551 -20.01 -8.55 -18.11
CA THR A 551 -20.66 -9.65 -17.40
C THR A 551 -22.05 -10.00 -17.95
N ILE A 552 -22.57 -9.17 -18.86
CA ILE A 552 -23.94 -9.24 -19.40
C ILE A 552 -23.95 -9.69 -20.85
N THR A 553 -23.00 -9.18 -21.67
CA THR A 553 -22.99 -9.36 -23.12
C THR A 553 -22.70 -10.80 -23.53
N GLY A 554 -23.34 -11.24 -24.66
CA GLY A 554 -23.31 -12.59 -25.17
C GLY A 554 -22.07 -12.95 -25.99
N PRO A 555 -22.10 -14.15 -26.62
CA PRO A 555 -21.02 -14.65 -27.49
C PRO A 555 -20.61 -13.63 -28.56
N GLY A 556 -19.30 -13.58 -28.86
CA GLY A 556 -18.74 -12.66 -29.84
C GLY A 556 -18.29 -11.32 -29.28
N THR A 557 -18.58 -11.02 -28.01
CA THR A 557 -18.06 -9.83 -27.29
C THR A 557 -16.79 -10.16 -26.50
N PRO A 558 -15.88 -9.19 -26.28
CA PRO A 558 -14.66 -9.42 -25.52
C PRO A 558 -14.89 -9.95 -24.09
N GLY A 559 -15.95 -9.49 -23.41
CA GLY A 559 -16.30 -9.91 -22.04
C GLY A 559 -16.80 -11.36 -21.96
N TYR A 560 -17.33 -11.93 -23.04
CA TYR A 560 -17.91 -13.28 -22.99
C TYR A 560 -16.90 -14.39 -22.66
N GLY A 561 -15.64 -14.23 -23.08
CA GLY A 561 -14.58 -15.20 -22.80
C GLY A 561 -14.48 -15.53 -21.31
N PRO A 562 -14.14 -14.56 -20.45
CA PRO A 562 -14.03 -14.77 -19.01
C PRO A 562 -15.37 -14.83 -18.26
N TYR A 563 -16.39 -14.06 -18.66
CA TYR A 563 -17.60 -13.90 -17.83
C TYR A 563 -18.77 -14.78 -18.23
N LYS A 564 -18.81 -15.34 -19.47
CA LYS A 564 -19.88 -16.23 -19.95
C LYS A 564 -21.29 -15.65 -19.75
N SER A 565 -21.42 -14.32 -19.81
CA SER A 565 -22.70 -13.59 -19.57
C SER A 565 -23.36 -13.93 -18.22
N PHE A 566 -22.61 -14.26 -17.18
CA PHE A 566 -23.20 -14.83 -15.94
C PHE A 566 -24.24 -13.93 -15.28
N SER A 567 -24.13 -12.62 -15.43
CA SER A 567 -25.17 -11.68 -14.99
C SER A 567 -26.48 -11.85 -15.73
N ALA A 568 -26.42 -11.91 -17.07
CA ALA A 568 -27.61 -12.15 -17.90
C ALA A 568 -28.21 -13.55 -17.66
N GLU A 569 -27.34 -14.56 -17.53
CA GLU A 569 -27.76 -15.94 -17.24
C GLU A 569 -28.52 -16.06 -15.91
N LEU A 570 -28.10 -15.35 -14.88
CA LEU A 570 -28.79 -15.31 -13.59
C LEU A 570 -30.10 -14.52 -13.69
N ALA A 571 -30.15 -13.42 -14.44
CA ALA A 571 -31.38 -12.68 -14.69
C ALA A 571 -32.43 -13.53 -15.44
N LYS A 572 -32.03 -14.32 -16.44
CA LYS A 572 -32.88 -15.31 -17.14
C LYS A 572 -33.45 -16.36 -16.19
N ARG A 573 -32.69 -16.74 -15.15
CA ARG A 573 -33.15 -17.65 -14.08
C ARG A 573 -34.10 -16.99 -13.07
N GLY A 574 -34.39 -15.71 -13.26
CA GLY A 574 -35.39 -14.96 -12.48
C GLY A 574 -34.84 -14.26 -11.24
N PHE A 575 -33.51 -14.27 -11.03
CA PHE A 575 -32.89 -13.42 -10.03
C PHE A 575 -32.97 -11.95 -10.45
N ILE A 576 -33.09 -11.04 -9.49
CA ILE A 576 -32.68 -9.66 -9.73
C ILE A 576 -31.15 -9.65 -9.71
N VAL A 577 -30.51 -9.00 -10.67
CA VAL A 577 -29.05 -8.96 -10.76
C VAL A 577 -28.57 -7.52 -10.75
N TYR A 578 -27.50 -7.27 -9.99
CA TYR A 578 -26.79 -6.00 -10.03
C TYR A 578 -25.34 -6.24 -10.38
N ALA A 579 -24.88 -5.67 -11.48
CA ALA A 579 -23.50 -5.72 -11.91
C ALA A 579 -22.80 -4.39 -11.56
N PRO A 580 -22.06 -4.31 -10.42
CA PRO A 580 -21.40 -3.08 -10.02
C PRO A 580 -20.23 -2.73 -10.91
N GLN A 581 -19.97 -1.43 -11.11
CA GLN A 581 -18.71 -0.90 -11.57
C GLN A 581 -17.76 -0.73 -10.38
N ASN A 582 -16.53 -1.21 -10.51
CA ASN A 582 -15.47 -0.94 -9.55
C ASN A 582 -14.37 -0.08 -10.16
N PRO A 583 -13.52 0.58 -9.32
CA PRO A 583 -12.47 1.48 -9.78
C PRO A 583 -11.23 0.77 -10.36
N TYR A 584 -11.30 -0.48 -10.76
CA TYR A 584 -10.18 -1.29 -11.27
C TYR A 584 -9.84 -1.03 -12.75
N ARG A 585 -9.99 0.21 -13.22
CA ARG A 585 -9.85 0.52 -14.64
C ARG A 585 -9.02 1.77 -14.89
N GLY A 586 -8.31 1.79 -16.02
CA GLY A 586 -7.51 2.94 -16.45
C GLY A 586 -6.04 2.85 -16.05
N LYS A 587 -5.48 1.65 -15.86
CA LYS A 587 -4.05 1.41 -15.57
C LYS A 587 -3.57 2.29 -14.41
N ASP A 588 -2.57 3.15 -14.62
CA ASP A 588 -2.02 3.98 -13.55
C ASP A 588 -3.02 5.01 -12.99
N ALA A 589 -4.08 5.37 -13.73
CA ALA A 589 -5.11 6.26 -13.20
C ALA A 589 -5.77 5.68 -11.93
N PHE A 590 -6.10 4.37 -11.92
CA PHE A 590 -6.64 3.74 -10.71
C PHE A 590 -5.56 3.22 -9.75
N ARG A 591 -4.40 2.76 -10.27
CA ARG A 591 -3.32 2.24 -9.42
C ARG A 591 -2.76 3.30 -8.48
N THR A 592 -2.69 4.54 -8.94
CA THR A 592 -2.25 5.67 -8.10
C THR A 592 -3.24 6.01 -7.00
N LEU A 593 -4.52 5.63 -7.09
CA LEU A 593 -5.48 5.78 -5.99
C LEU A 593 -5.02 5.02 -4.74
N GLN A 594 -4.48 3.80 -4.91
CA GLN A 594 -3.90 3.03 -3.81
C GLN A 594 -2.73 3.79 -3.17
N ARG A 595 -1.85 4.39 -3.98
CA ARG A 595 -0.69 5.16 -3.50
C ARG A 595 -1.07 6.44 -2.78
N LYS A 596 -2.16 7.10 -3.18
CA LYS A 596 -2.73 8.27 -2.48
C LYS A 596 -3.38 7.85 -1.16
N SER A 597 -3.96 6.66 -1.13
CA SER A 597 -4.67 6.13 0.03
C SER A 597 -3.75 5.57 1.11
N ASN A 598 -2.68 4.87 0.72
CA ASN A 598 -1.76 4.21 1.65
C ASN A 598 -1.19 5.15 2.74
N PRO A 599 -0.72 6.38 2.44
CA PRO A 599 -0.24 7.30 3.46
C PRO A 599 -1.31 7.75 4.47
N LEU A 600 -2.59 7.55 4.14
CA LEU A 600 -3.73 7.79 5.04
C LEU A 600 -4.18 6.53 5.80
N GLY A 601 -3.43 5.42 5.73
CA GLY A 601 -3.83 4.14 6.30
C GLY A 601 -5.05 3.53 5.62
N ARG A 602 -5.16 3.69 4.31
CA ARG A 602 -6.30 3.27 3.49
C ARG A 602 -5.84 2.48 2.28
N SER A 603 -6.69 1.54 1.84
CA SER A 603 -6.53 0.79 0.60
C SER A 603 -7.60 1.19 -0.42
N LEU A 604 -7.56 0.62 -1.61
CA LEU A 604 -8.62 0.80 -2.61
C LEU A 604 -9.97 0.28 -2.08
N PHE A 605 -9.97 -0.77 -1.25
CA PHE A 605 -11.18 -1.31 -0.63
C PHE A 605 -11.82 -0.37 0.40
N THR A 606 -11.12 0.64 0.88
CA THR A 606 -11.69 1.72 1.71
C THR A 606 -12.87 2.42 1.03
N TYR A 607 -12.86 2.50 -0.31
CA TYR A 607 -13.95 3.09 -1.11
C TYR A 607 -14.95 2.04 -1.58
N ILE A 608 -14.48 0.84 -1.95
CA ILE A 608 -15.31 -0.24 -2.50
C ILE A 608 -16.31 -0.76 -1.45
N VAL A 609 -15.88 -0.96 -0.20
CA VAL A 609 -16.79 -1.47 0.86
C VAL A 609 -17.98 -0.53 1.08
N PRO A 610 -17.80 0.80 1.26
CA PRO A 610 -18.92 1.74 1.37
C PRO A 610 -19.79 1.85 0.10
N GLN A 611 -19.19 1.73 -1.11
CA GLN A 611 -19.95 1.69 -2.36
C GLN A 611 -20.92 0.50 -2.37
N HIS A 612 -20.47 -0.68 -1.93
CA HIS A 612 -21.35 -1.83 -1.77
C HIS A 612 -22.39 -1.64 -0.68
N LEU A 613 -22.05 -1.01 0.43
CA LEU A 613 -23.01 -0.72 1.51
C LEU A 613 -24.16 0.16 1.02
N VAL A 614 -23.86 1.26 0.33
CA VAL A 614 -24.88 2.14 -0.27
C VAL A 614 -25.72 1.40 -1.31
N THR A 615 -25.09 0.58 -2.14
CA THR A 615 -25.76 -0.25 -3.13
C THR A 615 -26.74 -1.22 -2.46
N LEU A 616 -26.31 -1.92 -1.39
CA LEU A 616 -27.18 -2.85 -0.65
C LEU A 616 -28.34 -2.15 0.02
N ARG A 617 -28.14 -0.95 0.61
CA ARG A 617 -29.20 -0.12 1.20
C ARG A 617 -30.24 0.27 0.16
N TRP A 618 -29.79 0.69 -1.02
CA TRP A 618 -30.70 1.05 -2.12
C TRP A 618 -31.44 -0.18 -2.65
N LEU A 619 -30.77 -1.29 -2.94
CA LEU A 619 -31.40 -2.52 -3.40
C LEU A 619 -32.43 -3.03 -2.39
N ALA A 620 -32.11 -3.04 -1.10
CA ALA A 620 -33.02 -3.48 -0.03
C ALA A 620 -34.27 -2.59 0.11
N SER A 621 -34.22 -1.33 -0.36
CA SER A 621 -35.37 -0.42 -0.37
C SER A 621 -36.35 -0.68 -1.50
N LEU A 622 -35.97 -1.43 -2.53
CA LEU A 622 -36.81 -1.71 -3.69
C LEU A 622 -37.95 -2.68 -3.34
N PRO A 623 -39.17 -2.42 -3.79
CA PRO A 623 -40.36 -3.14 -3.34
C PRO A 623 -40.36 -4.64 -3.65
N ASN A 624 -39.68 -5.07 -4.72
CA ASN A 624 -39.60 -6.48 -5.13
C ASN A 624 -38.33 -7.18 -4.70
N VAL A 625 -37.44 -6.52 -3.94
CA VAL A 625 -36.23 -7.12 -3.43
C VAL A 625 -36.48 -7.80 -2.09
N ASP A 626 -35.98 -9.01 -1.94
CA ASP A 626 -35.85 -9.67 -0.66
C ASP A 626 -34.54 -9.25 -0.01
N LYS A 627 -34.61 -8.35 0.95
CA LYS A 627 -33.44 -7.76 1.63
C LYS A 627 -32.61 -8.76 2.41
N ASP A 628 -33.15 -9.93 2.75
CA ASP A 628 -32.47 -10.98 3.50
C ASP A 628 -31.77 -11.99 2.57
N ARG A 629 -31.97 -11.86 1.24
CA ARG A 629 -31.39 -12.73 0.21
C ARG A 629 -30.58 -11.94 -0.81
N LEU A 630 -29.58 -11.18 -0.34
CA LEU A 630 -28.61 -10.44 -1.16
C LEU A 630 -27.31 -11.24 -1.23
N ALA A 631 -26.99 -11.82 -2.39
CA ALA A 631 -25.82 -12.67 -2.63
C ALA A 631 -24.74 -11.92 -3.42
N PHE A 632 -23.50 -12.38 -3.32
CA PHE A 632 -22.36 -11.87 -4.08
C PHE A 632 -21.72 -13.00 -4.91
N TYR A 633 -21.34 -12.69 -6.15
CA TYR A 633 -20.58 -13.57 -7.02
C TYR A 633 -19.63 -12.76 -7.88
N GLY A 634 -18.32 -13.02 -7.83
CA GLY A 634 -17.33 -12.26 -8.57
C GLY A 634 -16.17 -13.09 -9.10
N LEU A 635 -15.66 -12.69 -10.28
CA LEU A 635 -14.52 -13.31 -10.96
C LEU A 635 -13.27 -12.43 -10.83
N SER A 636 -12.09 -13.03 -10.61
CA SER A 636 -10.79 -12.33 -10.61
C SER A 636 -10.75 -11.24 -9.54
N TYR A 637 -10.50 -9.95 -9.85
CA TYR A 637 -10.67 -8.86 -8.88
C TYR A 637 -12.08 -8.80 -8.27
N GLY A 638 -13.12 -9.31 -8.98
CA GLY A 638 -14.42 -9.57 -8.39
C GLY A 638 -14.39 -10.69 -7.36
N GLY A 639 -13.56 -11.72 -7.57
CA GLY A 639 -13.25 -12.76 -6.59
C GLY A 639 -12.46 -12.21 -5.39
N LYS A 640 -11.50 -11.31 -5.63
CA LYS A 640 -10.81 -10.54 -4.56
C LYS A 640 -11.84 -9.76 -3.72
N THR A 641 -12.85 -9.17 -4.37
CA THR A 641 -13.95 -8.48 -3.69
C THR A 641 -14.80 -9.46 -2.87
N ALA A 642 -15.07 -10.69 -3.38
CA ALA A 642 -15.88 -11.70 -2.70
C ALA A 642 -15.35 -12.13 -1.33
N VAL A 643 -14.03 -12.06 -1.13
CA VAL A 643 -13.39 -12.41 0.16
C VAL A 643 -13.08 -11.19 1.04
N ARG A 644 -13.32 -9.97 0.55
CA ARG A 644 -13.11 -8.74 1.33
C ARG A 644 -14.42 -8.05 1.71
N VAL A 645 -15.30 -7.83 0.76
CA VAL A 645 -16.52 -7.02 0.99
C VAL A 645 -17.62 -7.82 1.73
N PRO A 646 -18.09 -8.99 1.25
CA PRO A 646 -19.14 -9.73 1.94
C PRO A 646 -18.78 -10.14 3.38
N PRO A 647 -17.54 -10.57 3.70
CA PRO A 647 -17.17 -10.83 5.08
C PRO A 647 -17.31 -9.62 6.00
N LEU A 648 -17.04 -8.42 5.50
CA LEU A 648 -17.09 -7.16 6.27
C LEU A 648 -18.48 -6.53 6.34
N LEU A 649 -19.41 -6.93 5.46
CA LEU A 649 -20.79 -6.44 5.41
C LEU A 649 -21.79 -7.59 5.71
N PRO A 650 -21.85 -8.12 6.95
CA PRO A 650 -22.88 -9.07 7.33
C PRO A 650 -24.24 -8.36 7.48
N SER A 651 -25.33 -9.06 7.14
CA SER A 651 -26.68 -8.57 7.45
C SER A 651 -26.86 -8.44 8.96
N LYS A 652 -27.40 -7.29 9.37
CA LYS A 652 -27.79 -6.97 10.75
C LYS A 652 -29.26 -6.52 10.73
N GLU A 653 -29.92 -6.49 11.88
CA GLU A 653 -31.33 -6.10 11.97
C GLU A 653 -31.62 -4.73 11.34
N SER A 654 -30.68 -3.78 11.56
CA SER A 654 -30.78 -2.40 11.08
C SER A 654 -30.07 -2.13 9.75
N GLU A 655 -29.30 -3.10 9.21
CA GLU A 655 -28.41 -2.87 8.07
C GLU A 655 -28.40 -4.08 7.13
N PRO A 656 -28.75 -3.93 5.84
CA PRO A 656 -28.65 -5.01 4.87
C PRO A 656 -27.17 -5.38 4.60
N GLY A 657 -26.93 -6.65 4.38
CA GLY A 657 -25.61 -7.18 4.06
C GLY A 657 -25.71 -8.41 3.16
N TYR A 658 -24.56 -8.94 2.78
CA TYR A 658 -24.52 -10.15 1.96
C TYR A 658 -24.84 -11.40 2.77
N CYS A 659 -25.79 -12.20 2.30
CA CYS A 659 -26.17 -13.47 2.91
C CYS A 659 -25.32 -14.67 2.41
N LEU A 660 -24.58 -14.48 1.30
CA LEU A 660 -23.79 -15.53 0.63
C LEU A 660 -22.69 -14.87 -0.19
N SER A 661 -21.53 -15.56 -0.37
CA SER A 661 -20.46 -15.10 -1.26
C SER A 661 -19.87 -16.24 -2.08
N ILE A 662 -19.59 -15.97 -3.37
CA ILE A 662 -18.90 -16.87 -4.29
C ILE A 662 -17.67 -16.18 -4.84
N CYS A 663 -16.50 -16.80 -4.66
CA CYS A 663 -15.22 -16.35 -5.18
C CYS A 663 -14.81 -17.23 -6.38
N SER A 664 -14.79 -16.65 -7.57
CA SER A 664 -14.35 -17.32 -8.79
C SER A 664 -12.98 -16.83 -9.25
N ALA A 665 -12.11 -17.76 -9.62
CA ALA A 665 -10.82 -17.55 -10.30
C ALA A 665 -9.83 -16.58 -9.59
N ASP A 666 -9.96 -16.34 -8.29
CA ASP A 666 -9.06 -15.51 -7.49
C ASP A 666 -8.59 -16.18 -6.19
N TYR A 667 -9.37 -17.14 -5.68
CA TYR A 667 -9.07 -17.77 -4.39
C TYR A 667 -7.69 -18.42 -4.39
N ASN A 668 -6.84 -18.05 -3.42
CA ASN A 668 -5.44 -18.49 -3.37
C ASN A 668 -4.88 -18.49 -1.94
N GLU A 669 -3.71 -19.09 -1.77
CA GLU A 669 -2.78 -18.72 -0.71
C GLU A 669 -2.21 -17.34 -1.07
N TRP A 670 -2.99 -16.29 -0.71
CA TRP A 670 -2.83 -14.94 -1.24
C TRP A 670 -1.55 -14.27 -0.79
N VAL A 671 -1.12 -14.55 0.43
CA VAL A 671 0.10 -13.97 1.01
C VAL A 671 1.34 -14.41 0.24
N THR A 672 1.46 -15.71 -0.07
CA THR A 672 2.53 -16.25 -0.91
C THR A 672 2.41 -15.73 -2.35
N LYS A 673 1.19 -15.70 -2.88
CA LYS A 673 0.94 -15.17 -4.23
C LYS A 673 1.32 -13.69 -4.36
N ASN A 674 1.13 -12.88 -3.33
CA ASN A 674 1.52 -11.47 -3.39
C ASN A 674 3.03 -11.27 -3.28
N ALA A 675 3.71 -12.00 -2.40
CA ALA A 675 5.02 -11.59 -1.91
C ALA A 675 6.16 -12.61 -2.10
N SER A 676 5.89 -13.84 -2.59
CA SER A 676 6.96 -14.82 -2.84
C SER A 676 7.84 -14.42 -4.01
N THR A 677 9.15 -14.60 -3.85
CA THR A 677 10.15 -14.39 -4.91
C THR A 677 10.51 -15.65 -5.69
N ASP A 678 9.85 -16.77 -5.40
CA ASP A 678 10.21 -18.10 -5.91
C ASP A 678 9.20 -18.66 -6.94
N TYR A 679 8.05 -18.02 -7.11
CA TYR A 679 6.98 -18.53 -7.96
C TYR A 679 6.58 -17.54 -9.06
N PRO A 680 6.48 -17.99 -10.33
CA PRO A 680 6.19 -17.11 -11.48
C PRO A 680 4.79 -16.45 -11.43
N PHE A 681 3.88 -16.99 -10.62
CA PHE A 681 2.53 -16.44 -10.40
C PHE A 681 2.49 -15.32 -9.37
N SER A 682 3.63 -15.01 -8.72
CA SER A 682 3.66 -13.96 -7.71
C SER A 682 3.53 -12.56 -8.31
N TYR A 683 2.74 -11.74 -7.63
CA TYR A 683 2.53 -10.35 -8.02
C TYR A 683 3.77 -9.46 -7.88
N VAL A 684 4.81 -9.89 -7.13
CA VAL A 684 6.08 -9.13 -7.08
C VAL A 684 6.70 -8.96 -8.47
N PHE A 685 6.39 -9.86 -9.43
CA PHE A 685 6.93 -9.84 -10.79
C PHE A 685 6.07 -9.05 -11.79
N THR A 686 4.89 -8.56 -11.40
CA THR A 686 3.92 -7.93 -12.30
C THR A 686 3.96 -6.41 -12.24
N ASN A 687 3.19 -5.75 -13.12
CA ASN A 687 2.98 -4.31 -13.09
C ASN A 687 1.83 -3.86 -12.18
N GLU A 688 1.21 -4.79 -11.45
CA GLU A 688 0.10 -4.53 -10.55
C GLU A 688 0.62 -4.08 -9.17
N TYR A 689 1.26 -2.90 -9.12
CA TYR A 689 1.86 -2.38 -7.89
C TYR A 689 0.82 -1.92 -6.85
N GLU A 690 -0.45 -1.83 -7.20
CA GLU A 690 -1.58 -1.54 -6.32
C GLU A 690 -2.08 -2.75 -5.54
N ILE A 691 -1.59 -3.96 -5.87
CA ILE A 691 -2.11 -5.21 -5.33
C ILE A 691 -1.73 -5.45 -3.88
N PHE A 692 -0.59 -4.87 -3.45
CA PHE A 692 0.00 -5.11 -2.14
C PHE A 692 -0.81 -4.45 -1.02
N GLU A 693 -1.00 -5.20 0.07
CA GLU A 693 -1.79 -4.79 1.23
C GLU A 693 -0.91 -4.78 2.49
N TRP A 694 -0.86 -3.63 3.17
CA TRP A 694 0.03 -3.46 4.32
C TRP A 694 -0.20 -4.53 5.38
N ASN A 695 0.87 -5.26 5.72
CA ASN A 695 0.91 -6.25 6.81
C ASN A 695 -0.14 -7.37 6.69
N MET A 696 -0.71 -7.61 5.49
CA MET A 696 -1.73 -8.65 5.29
C MET A 696 -1.25 -10.02 5.76
N ALA A 697 0.02 -10.34 5.53
CA ALA A 697 0.64 -11.59 5.96
C ALA A 697 0.45 -11.90 7.46
N HIS A 698 0.35 -10.89 8.32
CA HIS A 698 0.15 -11.06 9.75
C HIS A 698 -1.29 -10.82 10.22
N VAL A 699 -2.14 -10.22 9.38
CA VAL A 699 -3.54 -9.89 9.72
C VAL A 699 -4.48 -10.99 9.27
N ALA A 700 -4.55 -11.29 7.97
CA ALA A 700 -5.48 -12.29 7.44
C ALA A 700 -5.04 -12.77 6.04
N ASN A 701 -5.13 -14.07 5.76
CA ASN A 701 -5.08 -14.63 4.41
C ASN A 701 -6.51 -14.93 3.92
N TYR A 702 -6.68 -15.52 2.77
CA TYR A 702 -8.01 -15.81 2.20
C TYR A 702 -8.83 -16.77 3.06
N ALA A 703 -8.22 -17.75 3.70
CA ALA A 703 -8.93 -18.61 4.64
C ALA A 703 -9.49 -17.83 5.83
N GLU A 704 -8.69 -16.98 6.45
CA GLU A 704 -9.12 -16.17 7.59
C GLU A 704 -10.24 -15.19 7.21
N LEU A 705 -10.10 -14.50 6.06
CA LEU A 705 -11.15 -13.62 5.54
C LEU A 705 -12.45 -14.39 5.28
N SER A 706 -12.36 -15.58 4.65
CA SER A 706 -13.53 -16.42 4.36
C SER A 706 -14.19 -16.98 5.63
N MET A 707 -13.43 -17.25 6.69
CA MET A 707 -13.99 -17.64 7.98
C MET A 707 -14.87 -16.57 8.61
N LEU A 708 -14.63 -15.28 8.30
CA LEU A 708 -15.50 -14.18 8.72
C LEU A 708 -16.87 -14.18 8.01
N MET A 709 -17.06 -15.01 6.96
CA MET A 709 -18.39 -15.26 6.37
C MET A 709 -19.31 -16.05 7.29
N THR A 710 -18.75 -16.89 8.20
CA THR A 710 -19.55 -17.75 9.10
C THR A 710 -20.61 -16.96 9.87
N PRO A 711 -21.87 -17.42 9.90
CA PRO A 711 -22.41 -18.72 9.45
C PRO A 711 -22.94 -18.74 8.01
N ARG A 712 -22.69 -17.71 7.22
CA ARG A 712 -23.20 -17.51 5.86
C ARG A 712 -22.51 -18.46 4.87
N PRO A 713 -23.22 -18.94 3.84
CA PRO A 713 -22.64 -19.77 2.79
C PRO A 713 -21.47 -19.11 2.05
N PHE A 714 -20.45 -19.91 1.74
CA PHE A 714 -19.28 -19.48 0.99
C PHE A 714 -18.84 -20.55 -0.01
N MET A 715 -18.60 -20.16 -1.26
CA MET A 715 -18.16 -21.07 -2.32
C MET A 715 -16.95 -20.55 -3.07
N VAL A 716 -16.10 -21.46 -3.51
CA VAL A 716 -14.98 -21.22 -4.43
C VAL A 716 -15.23 -21.93 -5.76
N GLU A 717 -14.96 -21.26 -6.87
CA GLU A 717 -14.98 -21.80 -8.23
C GLU A 717 -13.59 -21.64 -8.84
N ARG A 718 -12.99 -22.74 -9.35
CA ARG A 718 -11.62 -22.80 -9.84
C ARG A 718 -11.48 -23.62 -11.12
N GLY A 719 -10.96 -23.01 -12.18
CA GLY A 719 -10.55 -23.70 -13.41
C GLY A 719 -9.12 -24.26 -13.28
N HIS A 720 -8.91 -25.52 -13.69
CA HIS A 720 -7.59 -26.16 -13.62
C HIS A 720 -6.53 -25.48 -14.48
N ASP A 721 -6.93 -24.93 -15.63
CA ASP A 721 -6.05 -24.25 -16.58
C ASP A 721 -5.96 -22.72 -16.33
N ASP A 722 -6.40 -22.27 -15.15
CA ASP A 722 -6.32 -20.86 -14.77
C ASP A 722 -4.87 -20.44 -14.49
N GLY A 723 -4.29 -19.66 -15.39
CA GLY A 723 -2.88 -19.24 -15.36
C GLY A 723 -2.49 -18.23 -14.29
N VAL A 724 -3.40 -17.88 -13.35
CA VAL A 724 -3.10 -16.90 -12.31
C VAL A 724 -2.79 -17.50 -10.94
N GLY A 725 -2.64 -18.81 -10.83
CA GLY A 725 -2.28 -19.48 -9.57
C GLY A 725 -2.22 -21.00 -9.70
N LEU A 726 -1.93 -21.68 -8.60
CA LEU A 726 -1.84 -23.14 -8.49
C LEU A 726 -3.07 -23.69 -7.79
N ASP A 727 -3.58 -24.83 -8.26
CA ASP A 727 -4.69 -25.53 -7.61
C ASP A 727 -4.36 -25.94 -6.17
N GLU A 728 -3.09 -26.29 -5.91
CA GLU A 728 -2.59 -26.65 -4.57
C GLU A 728 -2.73 -25.49 -3.59
N TRP A 729 -2.47 -24.25 -4.02
CA TRP A 729 -2.64 -23.06 -3.19
C TRP A 729 -4.12 -22.83 -2.85
N VAL A 730 -4.98 -22.98 -3.86
CA VAL A 730 -6.44 -22.86 -3.70
C VAL A 730 -6.95 -23.94 -2.72
N ALA A 731 -6.57 -25.20 -2.96
CA ALA A 731 -6.97 -26.33 -2.13
C ALA A 731 -6.46 -26.20 -0.68
N PHE A 732 -5.23 -25.72 -0.50
CA PHE A 732 -4.64 -25.50 0.83
C PHE A 732 -5.43 -24.49 1.65
N GLU A 733 -5.73 -23.32 1.08
CA GLU A 733 -6.52 -22.28 1.77
C GLU A 733 -7.97 -22.74 1.98
N TYR A 734 -8.60 -23.34 0.97
CA TYR A 734 -9.97 -23.81 1.12
C TYR A 734 -10.13 -24.95 2.14
N ALA A 735 -9.16 -25.84 2.26
CA ALA A 735 -9.18 -26.91 3.28
C ALA A 735 -9.29 -26.37 4.71
N LYS A 736 -8.72 -25.21 5.00
CA LYS A 736 -8.86 -24.51 6.29
C LYS A 736 -10.30 -24.06 6.53
N VAL A 737 -10.93 -23.47 5.49
CA VAL A 737 -12.33 -23.03 5.53
C VAL A 737 -13.26 -24.24 5.71
N ARG A 738 -13.10 -25.29 4.91
CA ARG A 738 -13.89 -26.53 5.01
C ARG A 738 -13.82 -27.13 6.39
N ARG A 739 -12.62 -27.24 6.96
CA ARG A 739 -12.41 -27.72 8.34
C ARG A 739 -13.12 -26.86 9.37
N HIS A 740 -13.07 -25.52 9.21
CA HIS A 740 -13.73 -24.59 10.12
C HIS A 740 -15.25 -24.76 10.10
N TYR A 741 -15.88 -24.77 8.93
CA TYR A 741 -17.32 -24.97 8.78
C TYR A 741 -17.77 -26.34 9.30
N ASN A 742 -17.01 -27.41 9.01
CA ASN A 742 -17.31 -28.75 9.51
C ASN A 742 -17.27 -28.83 11.04
N LYS A 743 -16.26 -28.22 11.68
CA LYS A 743 -16.14 -28.23 13.15
C LYS A 743 -17.25 -27.47 13.85
N LEU A 744 -17.85 -26.47 13.15
CA LEU A 744 -19.02 -25.72 13.66
C LEU A 744 -20.36 -26.37 13.29
N GLY A 745 -20.38 -27.56 12.68
CA GLY A 745 -21.60 -28.30 12.32
C GLY A 745 -22.36 -27.72 11.11
N ILE A 746 -21.75 -26.89 10.30
CA ILE A 746 -22.35 -26.21 9.15
C ILE A 746 -21.58 -26.47 7.84
N GLY A 747 -20.98 -27.64 7.71
CA GLY A 747 -20.15 -27.98 6.55
C GLY A 747 -20.87 -28.00 5.21
N ASP A 748 -22.21 -28.11 5.21
CA ASP A 748 -23.06 -27.99 4.03
C ASP A 748 -23.15 -26.56 3.45
N ARG A 749 -22.66 -25.57 4.19
CA ARG A 749 -22.67 -24.16 3.78
C ARG A 749 -21.39 -23.73 3.06
N THR A 750 -20.45 -24.63 2.80
CA THR A 750 -19.26 -24.29 2.01
C THR A 750 -18.95 -25.37 0.99
N GLU A 751 -18.61 -24.95 -0.21
CA GLU A 751 -18.25 -25.81 -1.35
C GLU A 751 -17.08 -25.26 -2.14
N ILE A 752 -16.38 -26.14 -2.85
CA ILE A 752 -15.43 -25.79 -3.91
C ILE A 752 -15.75 -26.59 -5.15
N GLU A 753 -15.77 -25.93 -6.30
CA GLU A 753 -15.85 -26.55 -7.61
C GLU A 753 -14.51 -26.40 -8.33
N PHE A 754 -13.89 -27.51 -8.71
CA PHE A 754 -12.82 -27.54 -9.69
C PHE A 754 -13.38 -27.99 -11.02
N PHE A 755 -13.02 -27.31 -12.11
CA PHE A 755 -13.49 -27.66 -13.45
C PHE A 755 -12.36 -27.57 -14.49
N ASN A 756 -12.50 -28.33 -15.59
CA ASN A 756 -11.57 -28.25 -16.71
C ASN A 756 -11.83 -26.97 -17.50
N GLY A 757 -11.00 -25.97 -17.33
CA GLY A 757 -11.14 -24.69 -18.00
C GLY A 757 -10.18 -23.61 -17.51
N PRO A 758 -10.09 -22.51 -18.28
CA PRO A 758 -9.18 -21.40 -17.98
C PRO A 758 -9.75 -20.44 -16.91
N HIS A 759 -9.21 -19.24 -16.86
CA HIS A 759 -9.67 -18.10 -16.03
C HIS A 759 -11.06 -17.60 -16.49
N THR A 760 -12.13 -18.28 -16.05
CA THR A 760 -13.50 -18.04 -16.54
C THR A 760 -14.55 -18.46 -15.52
N ILE A 761 -15.76 -17.92 -15.65
CA ILE A 761 -16.96 -18.44 -14.99
C ILE A 761 -17.30 -19.83 -15.59
N ASN A 762 -17.52 -20.83 -14.75
CA ASN A 762 -18.10 -22.12 -15.13
C ASN A 762 -19.63 -22.10 -15.04
N GLY A 763 -20.16 -21.56 -13.96
CA GLY A 763 -21.59 -21.35 -13.77
C GLY A 763 -22.41 -22.63 -13.47
N GLN A 764 -21.78 -23.82 -13.33
CA GLN A 764 -22.54 -25.06 -13.05
C GLN A 764 -22.81 -25.22 -11.55
N GLY A 765 -21.80 -25.54 -10.79
CA GLY A 765 -21.95 -25.70 -9.33
C GLY A 765 -22.36 -24.39 -8.65
N THR A 766 -21.86 -23.25 -9.11
CA THR A 766 -22.19 -21.95 -8.55
C THR A 766 -23.65 -21.55 -8.69
N TYR A 767 -24.28 -21.82 -9.87
CA TYR A 767 -25.72 -21.57 -10.03
C TYR A 767 -26.55 -22.49 -9.13
N ASP A 768 -26.17 -23.77 -9.03
CA ASP A 768 -26.85 -24.71 -8.11
C ASP A 768 -26.73 -24.29 -6.65
N PHE A 769 -25.55 -23.80 -6.26
CA PHE A 769 -25.31 -23.24 -4.93
C PHE A 769 -26.19 -22.03 -4.64
N LEU A 770 -26.34 -21.11 -5.60
CA LEU A 770 -27.23 -19.95 -5.49
C LEU A 770 -28.68 -20.37 -5.31
N HIS A 771 -29.19 -21.26 -6.21
CA HIS A 771 -30.58 -21.76 -6.11
C HIS A 771 -30.87 -22.41 -4.77
N ARG A 772 -29.97 -23.24 -4.26
CA ARG A 772 -30.10 -23.94 -2.98
C ARG A 772 -30.11 -23.01 -1.78
N HIS A 773 -29.10 -22.15 -1.68
CA HIS A 773 -28.92 -21.32 -0.49
C HIS A 773 -29.81 -20.07 -0.48
N LEU A 774 -30.20 -19.56 -1.65
CA LEU A 774 -31.21 -18.49 -1.75
C LEU A 774 -32.63 -19.03 -1.79
N LYS A 775 -32.84 -20.36 -1.74
CA LYS A 775 -34.16 -21.00 -1.81
C LYS A 775 -35.00 -20.45 -2.99
N TRP A 776 -34.35 -20.34 -4.13
CA TRP A 776 -34.96 -19.85 -5.36
C TRP A 776 -35.14 -21.01 -6.36
N PRO A 777 -36.37 -21.24 -6.90
CA PRO A 777 -36.61 -22.38 -7.76
C PRO A 777 -35.83 -22.27 -9.09
N LYS A 778 -35.35 -23.42 -9.58
CA LYS A 778 -34.84 -23.49 -10.93
C LYS A 778 -36.01 -23.30 -11.91
N LYS A 779 -35.86 -22.41 -12.90
CA LYS A 779 -36.82 -22.34 -14.00
C LYS A 779 -36.69 -23.62 -14.83
N SER A 780 -37.80 -24.30 -15.10
CA SER A 780 -37.90 -25.49 -15.95
C SER A 780 -37.58 -25.16 -17.41
#